data_5c32e4250a2c20d750e96f09baae4014
#
_entry.id   5c32e4250a2c20d750e96f09baae4014
#
_cell.length_a   1.000
_cell.length_b   1.000
_cell.length_c   1.000
_cell.angle_alpha   90.00
_cell.angle_beta   90.00
_cell.angle_gamma   90.00
#
_symmetry.space_group_name_H-M   'P 1'
#
loop_
_entity.id
_entity.type
_entity.pdbx_description
1 polymer ?
#
loop_
_entity_poly.entity_id
_entity_poly.type
_entity_poly.pdbx_seq_one_letter_code
_entity_poly.pdbx_strand_id
1 'polypeptide(L)'
;MSKKPQYDPEEIRYPEQRIVESPLVPEMEQSYIEYAMSVIVGRALPDVRDGLKPVHRRILYAMYEDNLTSDKPFKKSATCVGDVLGRYHPHGDASVYDALVRLAQDFSMRYMLVDGHGNFGSVDGDPPAAYRYTEARLSKISDEMLRDIEKDTVDWDPNFDESRKEPRVLPARFPNLLVNGSSGIAVGMATNIPPHNLREVIGACICVLDDPNASLADLMEHIKGPDFPTKGIIMGRSGIRAAYATGRGRIVVRARHEFEEFGHDRTRIVITELPYQVNKRTLIKSLADQVEDKRLEGISDIRDESDRNGMRMVIELKRDANPQVVLNRLFSQSQLQTTFSINMLALVDNQHQPKILSLRHIIDEYLAFQEEIIIRRTRYDLKKAQERAHLLEGLLIAQDNIDEVIKIIRSAYDDAKQKLMERFGLDDIQAQAILDMRLKALQGLDREKLEGEYKELEERIAYFNRVLSDESLVRQILKEELTAIAEKFGDDRKTEIQDVEDEIDIEDLIEEEQCVFTLTEAGYIKRTPVSEYTAQSKGGMGKKGITTREEDTVVDVFTASTHDQILFFTDTGKVYRKKGYQIPESGKTAKGTNLINILQIEQGERVQAMLHYRETGEEQLYLMMVTRNGTVKRLPVEALKNLRNNGIRALTMDEGDQLVSVRETDGSQKILIATHDGMAVVFDENDVRPMGRSAMGVRGIRLREGDYVVGAARAREGKSVLTITEKGYGKRTPVEEYRITNRGGLGIKNYQITDKTGKIVGVKVVDGTEDLLLMTQSGILIRTPVENIKETANRATQGVIVMRFKEEGDQVISMALAEHEDTEDVSAEAEVSTEISANEENPTAET
;
A
#
# COMPACT_ATOMS: atom_id res chain seq x y z
N MET A 1 31.22 33.45 18.07
CA MET A 1 31.67 33.05 19.43
C MET A 1 30.47 33.15 20.34
N SER A 2 29.81 32.05 20.62
CA SER A 2 28.72 32.00 21.62
C SER A 2 29.32 32.04 23.00
N LYS A 3 28.89 32.99 23.81
CA LYS A 3 29.31 33.08 25.22
C LYS A 3 28.77 31.81 25.92
N LYS A 4 29.67 31.01 26.50
CA LYS A 4 29.32 29.94 27.46
C LYS A 4 28.56 30.56 28.63
N PRO A 5 27.45 29.99 29.05
CA PRO A 5 26.79 30.44 30.26
C PRO A 5 27.75 30.25 31.45
N GLN A 6 27.98 31.32 32.16
CA GLN A 6 28.84 31.32 33.33
C GLN A 6 27.98 30.93 34.51
N TYR A 7 28.19 29.72 35.03
CA TYR A 7 27.55 29.26 36.26
C TYR A 7 28.20 29.92 37.47
N ASP A 8 27.35 30.39 38.36
CA ASP A 8 27.83 30.88 39.65
C ASP A 8 27.97 29.70 40.62
N PRO A 9 29.21 29.38 41.11
CA PRO A 9 29.41 28.28 42.01
C PRO A 9 28.67 28.42 43.36
N GLU A 10 28.27 29.64 43.73
CA GLU A 10 27.55 29.89 45.01
C GLU A 10 26.04 29.54 44.94
N GLU A 11 25.48 29.37 43.74
CA GLU A 11 24.10 28.89 43.56
C GLU A 11 23.91 27.36 43.68
N ILE A 12 24.99 26.60 43.80
CA ILE A 12 24.93 25.15 43.90
C ILE A 12 24.52 24.73 45.34
N ARG A 13 23.27 24.40 45.53
CA ARG A 13 22.69 23.94 46.80
C ARG A 13 23.25 22.59 47.32
N TYR A 14 23.93 21.81 46.45
CA TYR A 14 24.43 20.47 46.77
C TYR A 14 25.89 20.34 46.28
N PRO A 15 26.88 20.37 47.20
CA PRO A 15 28.32 20.31 46.84
C PRO A 15 28.76 19.00 46.18
N GLU A 16 27.99 17.94 46.26
CA GLU A 16 28.25 16.65 45.60
C GLU A 16 27.54 16.48 44.26
N GLN A 17 26.83 17.52 43.82
CA GLN A 17 26.10 17.49 42.56
C GLN A 17 27.05 17.48 41.37
N ARG A 18 26.96 16.44 40.51
CA ARG A 18 27.67 16.39 39.24
C ARG A 18 26.80 17.00 38.12
N ILE A 19 27.20 18.14 37.62
CA ILE A 19 26.58 18.77 36.47
C ILE A 19 27.12 18.07 35.22
N VAL A 20 26.25 17.46 34.44
CA VAL A 20 26.58 16.86 33.15
C VAL A 20 26.01 17.76 32.07
N GLU A 21 26.85 18.21 31.12
CA GLU A 21 26.37 18.94 29.93
C GLU A 21 25.61 17.99 29.04
N SER A 22 24.32 18.23 28.83
CA SER A 22 23.48 17.52 27.85
C SER A 22 23.10 18.50 26.73
N PRO A 23 23.63 18.31 25.51
CA PRO A 23 23.25 19.13 24.38
C PRO A 23 21.76 18.97 24.06
N LEU A 24 21.04 20.09 23.93
CA LEU A 24 19.57 20.07 23.72
C LEU A 24 19.14 19.29 22.46
N VAL A 25 19.90 19.40 21.37
CA VAL A 25 19.50 18.78 20.08
C VAL A 25 19.49 17.25 20.16
N PRO A 26 20.56 16.55 20.56
CA PRO A 26 20.52 15.09 20.71
C PRO A 26 19.47 14.59 21.72
N GLU A 27 19.27 15.33 22.83
CA GLU A 27 18.26 15.00 23.82
C GLU A 27 16.85 15.10 23.26
N MET A 28 16.57 16.15 22.48
CA MET A 28 15.29 16.33 21.79
C MET A 28 15.06 15.26 20.71
N GLU A 29 16.09 14.94 19.92
CA GLU A 29 16.01 13.90 18.89
C GLU A 29 15.69 12.53 19.51
N GLN A 30 16.40 12.15 20.54
CA GLN A 30 16.17 10.87 21.24
C GLN A 30 14.78 10.83 21.88
N SER A 31 14.40 11.85 22.64
CA SER A 31 13.09 11.92 23.32
C SER A 31 11.94 11.92 22.31
N TYR A 32 12.12 12.58 21.14
CA TYR A 32 11.12 12.58 20.09
C TYR A 32 10.95 11.22 19.42
N ILE A 33 12.05 10.50 19.18
CA ILE A 33 12.01 9.14 18.62
C ILE A 33 11.30 8.19 19.60
N GLU A 34 11.64 8.23 20.90
CA GLU A 34 11.00 7.42 21.93
C GLU A 34 9.49 7.71 22.03
N TYR A 35 9.11 8.98 22.02
CA TYR A 35 7.70 9.39 21.99
C TYR A 35 7.00 8.90 20.70
N ALA A 36 7.62 9.10 19.53
CA ALA A 36 7.06 8.65 18.26
C ALA A 36 6.83 7.13 18.23
N MET A 37 7.80 6.35 18.69
CA MET A 37 7.67 4.88 18.78
C MET A 37 6.56 4.47 19.75
N SER A 38 6.47 5.13 20.92
CA SER A 38 5.40 4.86 21.88
C SER A 38 4.01 5.15 21.29
N VAL A 39 3.86 6.23 20.51
CA VAL A 39 2.58 6.56 19.85
C VAL A 39 2.27 5.60 18.71
N ILE A 40 3.26 5.22 17.90
CA ILE A 40 3.08 4.32 16.75
C ILE A 40 2.65 2.93 17.22
N VAL A 41 3.43 2.31 18.11
CA VAL A 41 3.23 0.93 18.55
C VAL A 41 2.21 0.84 19.69
N GLY A 42 2.28 1.72 20.67
CA GLY A 42 1.52 1.63 21.91
C GLY A 42 0.16 2.36 21.90
N ARG A 43 -0.22 3.06 20.82
CA ARG A 43 -1.42 3.92 20.89
C ARG A 43 -2.27 3.96 19.61
N ALA A 44 -1.67 4.32 18.46
CA ALA A 44 -2.44 4.78 17.31
C ALA A 44 -2.74 3.70 16.27
N LEU A 45 -1.84 2.74 16.07
CA LEU A 45 -1.96 1.75 15.02
C LEU A 45 -2.55 0.43 15.54
N PRO A 46 -3.38 -0.26 14.72
CA PRO A 46 -3.89 -1.59 15.04
C PRO A 46 -2.83 -2.67 14.72
N ASP A 47 -2.89 -3.77 15.44
CA ASP A 47 -2.20 -5.01 15.05
C ASP A 47 -2.95 -5.69 13.90
N VAL A 48 -2.23 -6.20 12.90
CA VAL A 48 -2.83 -6.84 11.72
C VAL A 48 -3.63 -8.09 12.08
N ARG A 49 -3.25 -8.81 13.15
CA ARG A 49 -3.80 -10.10 13.56
C ARG A 49 -5.18 -9.98 14.22
N ASP A 50 -5.37 -9.04 15.15
CA ASP A 50 -6.63 -8.85 15.86
C ASP A 50 -7.38 -7.55 15.51
N GLY A 51 -6.75 -6.66 14.74
CA GLY A 51 -7.34 -5.39 14.31
C GLY A 51 -7.57 -4.38 15.42
N LEU A 52 -6.97 -4.57 16.59
CA LEU A 52 -7.20 -3.75 17.76
C LEU A 52 -6.01 -2.84 18.08
N LYS A 53 -6.33 -1.65 18.57
CA LYS A 53 -5.38 -0.80 19.26
C LYS A 53 -5.23 -1.29 20.72
N PRO A 54 -4.12 -0.96 21.40
CA PRO A 54 -3.91 -1.40 22.80
C PRO A 54 -5.07 -1.06 23.74
N VAL A 55 -5.65 0.13 23.66
CA VAL A 55 -6.78 0.53 24.53
C VAL A 55 -8.00 -0.36 24.32
N HIS A 56 -8.37 -0.67 23.07
CA HIS A 56 -9.50 -1.53 22.76
C HIS A 56 -9.28 -2.97 23.24
N ARG A 57 -8.07 -3.49 23.04
CA ARG A 57 -7.68 -4.84 23.49
C ARG A 57 -7.76 -4.94 25.01
N ARG A 58 -7.26 -3.95 25.73
CA ARG A 58 -7.32 -3.87 27.21
C ARG A 58 -8.75 -3.78 27.72
N ILE A 59 -9.62 -3.03 27.05
CA ILE A 59 -11.06 -2.96 27.40
C ILE A 59 -11.71 -4.34 27.27
N LEU A 60 -11.57 -5.00 26.13
CA LEU A 60 -12.20 -6.30 25.90
C LEU A 60 -11.66 -7.36 26.86
N TYR A 61 -10.35 -7.35 27.12
CA TYR A 61 -9.73 -8.31 28.03
C TYR A 61 -10.14 -8.08 29.49
N ALA A 62 -10.16 -6.82 29.97
CA ALA A 62 -10.63 -6.52 31.33
C ALA A 62 -12.10 -6.92 31.54
N MET A 63 -12.97 -6.66 30.56
CA MET A 63 -14.38 -7.08 30.61
C MET A 63 -14.51 -8.60 30.65
N TYR A 64 -13.67 -9.33 29.93
CA TYR A 64 -13.62 -10.80 29.96
C TYR A 64 -13.13 -11.32 31.31
N GLU A 65 -12.05 -10.79 31.85
CA GLU A 65 -11.52 -11.13 33.18
C GLU A 65 -12.58 -10.94 34.29
N ASP A 66 -13.39 -9.87 34.17
CA ASP A 66 -14.48 -9.57 35.09
C ASP A 66 -15.75 -10.41 34.82
N ASN A 67 -15.67 -11.38 33.90
CA ASN A 67 -16.77 -12.25 33.49
C ASN A 67 -18.02 -11.47 33.02
N LEU A 68 -17.80 -10.35 32.29
CA LEU A 68 -18.86 -9.52 31.67
C LEU A 68 -19.20 -10.00 30.26
N THR A 69 -19.40 -11.29 30.11
CA THR A 69 -19.74 -11.90 28.82
C THR A 69 -21.18 -11.61 28.40
N SER A 70 -21.50 -11.88 27.12
CA SER A 70 -22.79 -11.55 26.52
C SER A 70 -24.01 -12.20 27.19
N ASP A 71 -23.81 -13.28 27.95
CA ASP A 71 -24.84 -14.01 28.71
C ASP A 71 -25.06 -13.45 30.14
N LYS A 72 -24.20 -12.55 30.60
CA LYS A 72 -24.28 -11.98 31.96
C LYS A 72 -25.03 -10.65 31.98
N PRO A 73 -25.50 -10.24 33.18
CA PRO A 73 -26.12 -8.91 33.36
C PRO A 73 -25.16 -7.79 33.01
N PHE A 74 -25.69 -6.66 32.58
CA PHE A 74 -24.92 -5.43 32.38
C PHE A 74 -24.30 -4.95 33.70
N LYS A 75 -23.11 -4.37 33.64
CA LYS A 75 -22.50 -3.61 34.72
C LYS A 75 -22.32 -2.13 34.34
N LYS A 76 -22.21 -1.25 35.33
CA LYS A 76 -21.94 0.17 35.08
C LYS A 76 -20.64 0.33 34.30
N SER A 77 -20.65 1.19 33.28
CA SER A 77 -19.45 1.50 32.50
C SER A 77 -18.31 2.05 33.39
N ALA A 78 -18.66 2.69 34.50
CA ALA A 78 -17.71 3.15 35.52
C ALA A 78 -16.85 2.00 36.09
N THR A 79 -17.42 0.83 36.28
CA THR A 79 -16.66 -0.35 36.75
C THR A 79 -15.67 -0.79 35.68
N CYS A 80 -16.13 -0.95 34.43
CA CYS A 80 -15.26 -1.35 33.31
C CYS A 80 -14.09 -0.36 33.12
N VAL A 81 -14.37 0.92 33.11
CA VAL A 81 -13.34 1.98 32.99
C VAL A 81 -12.36 1.93 34.14
N GLY A 82 -12.85 1.80 35.39
CA GLY A 82 -12.00 1.72 36.58
C GLY A 82 -11.06 0.50 36.56
N ASP A 83 -11.57 -0.65 36.15
CA ASP A 83 -10.77 -1.89 36.06
C ASP A 83 -9.70 -1.79 34.97
N VAL A 84 -10.01 -1.20 33.80
CA VAL A 84 -9.03 -0.96 32.75
C VAL A 84 -7.92 -0.01 33.22
N LEU A 85 -8.29 1.10 33.86
CA LEU A 85 -7.32 2.08 34.36
C LEU A 85 -6.42 1.51 35.45
N GLY A 86 -7.00 0.81 36.40
CA GLY A 86 -6.28 0.28 37.54
C GLY A 86 -5.37 -0.90 37.23
N ARG A 87 -5.69 -1.66 36.15
CA ARG A 87 -4.97 -2.90 35.85
C ARG A 87 -4.05 -2.80 34.63
N TYR A 88 -4.42 -2.05 33.58
CA TYR A 88 -3.80 -2.17 32.26
C TYR A 88 -3.45 -0.87 31.57
N HIS A 89 -4.21 0.21 31.77
CA HIS A 89 -4.09 1.42 30.94
C HIS A 89 -3.96 2.69 31.79
N PRO A 90 -2.75 3.11 32.19
CA PRO A 90 -2.52 4.23 33.12
C PRO A 90 -2.65 5.60 32.42
N HIS A 91 -3.83 5.89 31.84
CA HIS A 91 -4.14 7.14 31.14
C HIS A 91 -5.48 7.71 31.65
N GLY A 92 -5.95 8.83 31.07
CA GLY A 92 -7.20 9.47 31.52
C GLY A 92 -8.45 8.60 31.31
N ASP A 93 -9.35 8.62 32.30
CA ASP A 93 -10.64 7.91 32.30
C ASP A 93 -11.52 8.25 31.09
N ALA A 94 -11.55 9.53 30.68
CA ALA A 94 -12.28 9.97 29.51
C ALA A 94 -11.84 9.22 28.23
N SER A 95 -10.53 9.03 28.03
CA SER A 95 -10.01 8.34 26.84
C SER A 95 -10.42 6.87 26.77
N VAL A 96 -10.45 6.20 27.92
CA VAL A 96 -10.89 4.79 28.02
C VAL A 96 -12.40 4.71 27.82
N TYR A 97 -13.17 5.63 28.40
CA TYR A 97 -14.62 5.64 28.21
C TYR A 97 -15.02 5.96 26.77
N ASP A 98 -14.39 6.93 26.12
CA ASP A 98 -14.64 7.25 24.70
C ASP A 98 -14.32 6.05 23.78
N ALA A 99 -13.25 5.30 24.07
CA ALA A 99 -12.93 4.08 23.35
C ALA A 99 -14.01 2.98 23.57
N LEU A 100 -14.46 2.77 24.79
CA LEU A 100 -15.54 1.83 25.13
C LEU A 100 -16.84 2.22 24.45
N VAL A 101 -17.20 3.50 24.48
CA VAL A 101 -18.38 4.04 23.79
C VAL A 101 -18.34 3.76 22.31
N ARG A 102 -17.20 3.99 21.65
CA ARG A 102 -17.06 3.75 20.23
C ARG A 102 -17.26 2.27 19.86
N LEU A 103 -16.81 1.34 20.70
CA LEU A 103 -17.02 -0.11 20.49
C LEU A 103 -18.49 -0.51 20.61
N ALA A 104 -19.37 0.32 21.23
CA ALA A 104 -20.80 0.08 21.41
C ALA A 104 -21.69 0.89 20.46
N GLN A 105 -21.12 1.73 19.58
CA GLN A 105 -21.91 2.56 18.66
C GLN A 105 -22.17 1.81 17.34
N ASP A 106 -23.43 1.63 16.99
CA ASP A 106 -23.89 0.95 15.77
C ASP A 106 -23.63 1.75 14.47
N PHE A 107 -23.39 3.06 14.60
CA PHE A 107 -23.00 3.94 13.49
C PHE A 107 -21.48 4.11 13.36
N SER A 108 -20.70 3.63 14.31
CA SER A 108 -19.24 3.67 14.30
C SER A 108 -18.61 2.31 13.93
N MET A 109 -19.20 1.22 14.45
CA MET A 109 -18.71 -0.15 14.26
C MET A 109 -19.65 -0.91 13.32
N ARG A 110 -19.08 -1.64 12.38
CA ARG A 110 -19.88 -2.50 11.48
C ARG A 110 -20.46 -3.70 12.24
N TYR A 111 -19.65 -4.25 13.17
CA TYR A 111 -20.05 -5.26 14.15
C TYR A 111 -19.58 -4.80 15.53
N MET A 112 -20.52 -4.41 16.38
CA MET A 112 -20.22 -3.90 17.72
C MET A 112 -19.55 -4.96 18.59
N LEU A 113 -18.47 -4.57 19.28
CA LEU A 113 -17.75 -5.45 20.20
C LEU A 113 -18.22 -5.30 21.65
N VAL A 114 -18.90 -4.22 21.96
CA VAL A 114 -19.52 -3.96 23.27
C VAL A 114 -21.02 -3.82 23.09
N ASP A 115 -21.79 -4.45 23.96
CA ASP A 115 -23.24 -4.29 24.08
C ASP A 115 -23.50 -3.23 25.16
N GLY A 116 -24.01 -2.07 24.74
CA GLY A 116 -24.26 -0.92 25.60
C GLY A 116 -25.73 -0.74 25.96
N HIS A 117 -26.01 -0.38 27.21
CA HIS A 117 -27.33 -0.01 27.70
C HIS A 117 -27.35 1.41 28.25
N GLY A 118 -28.18 2.28 27.66
CA GLY A 118 -28.27 3.69 27.95
C GLY A 118 -27.95 4.56 26.73
N ASN A 119 -27.56 5.81 26.96
CA ASN A 119 -27.19 6.73 25.89
C ASN A 119 -25.67 6.66 25.59
N PHE A 120 -25.31 6.08 24.43
CA PHE A 120 -23.95 6.01 23.92
C PHE A 120 -23.65 7.01 22.78
N GLY A 121 -24.43 8.10 22.71
CA GLY A 121 -24.31 9.10 21.66
C GLY A 121 -25.21 8.82 20.46
N SER A 122 -25.16 9.70 19.46
CA SER A 122 -25.98 9.61 18.25
C SER A 122 -25.22 10.08 17.00
N VAL A 123 -25.78 9.80 15.83
CA VAL A 123 -25.31 10.32 14.52
C VAL A 123 -25.35 11.85 14.47
N ASP A 124 -26.14 12.49 15.31
CA ASP A 124 -26.20 13.95 15.46
C ASP A 124 -25.00 14.53 16.21
N GLY A 125 -24.09 13.68 16.70
CA GLY A 125 -22.93 14.09 17.48
C GLY A 125 -23.27 14.42 18.93
N ASP A 126 -24.42 13.96 19.44
CA ASP A 126 -24.71 14.06 20.86
C ASP A 126 -23.68 13.23 21.64
N PRO A 127 -23.09 13.78 22.72
CA PRO A 127 -22.16 13.05 23.53
C PRO A 127 -22.86 11.90 24.28
N PRO A 128 -22.14 10.83 24.62
CA PRO A 128 -22.66 9.79 25.47
C PRO A 128 -22.99 10.36 26.87
N ALA A 129 -23.91 9.73 27.57
CA ALA A 129 -24.13 10.02 28.98
C ALA A 129 -22.87 9.67 29.78
N ALA A 130 -22.64 10.33 30.91
CA ALA A 130 -21.51 10.04 31.77
C ALA A 130 -21.49 8.55 32.19
N TYR A 131 -20.28 7.96 32.27
CA TYR A 131 -20.06 6.52 32.49
C TYR A 131 -20.72 5.94 33.76
N ARG A 132 -21.09 6.79 34.72
CA ARG A 132 -21.85 6.39 35.90
C ARG A 132 -23.32 6.05 35.61
N TYR A 133 -23.85 6.49 34.45
CA TYR A 133 -25.25 6.24 34.06
C TYR A 133 -25.36 5.08 33.07
N THR A 134 -24.38 4.92 32.19
CA THR A 134 -24.39 3.88 31.18
C THR A 134 -23.93 2.52 31.75
N GLU A 135 -24.36 1.45 31.08
CA GLU A 135 -24.00 0.08 31.42
C GLU A 135 -23.47 -0.64 30.19
N ALA A 136 -22.57 -1.59 30.37
CA ALA A 136 -21.93 -2.29 29.29
C ALA A 136 -21.66 -3.76 29.64
N ARG A 137 -21.57 -4.59 28.60
CA ARG A 137 -21.06 -5.97 28.63
C ARG A 137 -20.46 -6.30 27.26
N LEU A 138 -19.75 -7.42 27.15
CA LEU A 138 -19.29 -7.90 25.85
C LEU A 138 -20.48 -8.26 24.95
N SER A 139 -20.37 -7.99 23.66
CA SER A 139 -21.33 -8.46 22.66
C SER A 139 -21.09 -9.94 22.33
N LYS A 140 -22.08 -10.60 21.71
CA LYS A 140 -21.96 -12.03 21.34
C LYS A 140 -20.80 -12.32 20.38
N ILE A 141 -20.47 -11.39 19.47
CA ILE A 141 -19.35 -11.59 18.55
C ILE A 141 -18.00 -11.44 19.23
N SER A 142 -17.93 -10.66 20.34
CA SER A 142 -16.70 -10.51 21.12
C SER A 142 -16.26 -11.78 21.82
N ASP A 143 -17.18 -12.72 22.06
CA ASP A 143 -16.83 -14.04 22.57
C ASP A 143 -15.86 -14.77 21.58
N GLU A 144 -16.01 -14.51 20.27
CA GLU A 144 -15.10 -15.07 19.24
C GLU A 144 -13.75 -14.34 19.18
N MET A 145 -13.65 -13.08 19.67
CA MET A 145 -12.37 -12.38 19.80
C MET A 145 -11.49 -12.95 20.91
N LEU A 146 -12.12 -13.45 22.00
CA LEU A 146 -11.47 -13.85 23.24
C LEU A 146 -11.41 -15.37 23.45
N ARG A 147 -12.09 -16.10 22.58
CA ARG A 147 -12.26 -17.56 22.70
C ARG A 147 -10.89 -18.26 22.71
N ASP A 148 -10.75 -19.21 23.60
CA ASP A 148 -9.53 -20.00 23.81
C ASP A 148 -8.30 -19.19 24.28
N ILE A 149 -8.47 -17.96 24.79
CA ILE A 149 -7.36 -17.13 25.30
C ILE A 149 -6.64 -17.79 26.49
N GLU A 150 -7.36 -18.62 27.24
CA GLU A 150 -6.81 -19.34 28.41
C GLU A 150 -5.99 -20.58 28.04
N LYS A 151 -5.97 -20.95 26.74
CA LYS A 151 -5.31 -22.16 26.25
C LYS A 151 -3.90 -21.89 25.69
N ASP A 152 -3.21 -20.88 26.21
CA ASP A 152 -1.86 -20.49 25.77
C ASP A 152 -1.76 -20.20 24.26
N THR A 153 -2.84 -19.64 23.70
CA THR A 153 -2.95 -19.36 22.26
C THR A 153 -2.20 -18.10 21.83
N VAL A 154 -1.97 -17.16 22.75
CA VAL A 154 -1.33 -15.87 22.51
C VAL A 154 -0.19 -15.62 23.51
N ASP A 155 0.68 -14.67 23.16
CA ASP A 155 1.76 -14.24 24.03
C ASP A 155 1.26 -13.19 25.04
N TRP A 156 1.91 -13.17 26.21
CA TRP A 156 1.55 -12.32 27.33
C TRP A 156 2.71 -11.42 27.70
N ASP A 157 2.44 -10.12 27.86
CA ASP A 157 3.37 -9.12 28.35
C ASP A 157 3.03 -8.73 29.80
N PRO A 158 3.99 -8.24 30.58
CA PRO A 158 3.67 -7.60 31.86
C PRO A 158 2.89 -6.31 31.60
N ASN A 159 1.97 -5.98 32.52
CA ASN A 159 1.30 -4.68 32.53
C ASN A 159 2.27 -3.58 32.97
N PHE A 160 1.80 -2.31 33.03
CA PHE A 160 2.62 -1.13 33.30
C PHE A 160 3.35 -1.14 34.66
N ASP A 161 2.86 -1.86 35.67
CA ASP A 161 3.44 -1.99 37.01
C ASP A 161 3.97 -3.39 37.32
N GLU A 162 4.02 -4.28 36.32
CA GLU A 162 4.46 -5.67 36.39
C GLU A 162 3.67 -6.54 37.41
N SER A 163 2.54 -6.04 37.93
CA SER A 163 1.70 -6.78 38.88
C SER A 163 0.84 -7.87 38.22
N ARG A 164 0.57 -7.72 36.92
CA ARG A 164 -0.29 -8.60 36.11
C ARG A 164 0.29 -8.82 34.72
N LYS A 165 -0.33 -9.74 33.98
CA LYS A 165 -0.03 -9.95 32.56
C LYS A 165 -1.21 -9.51 31.73
N GLU A 166 -0.92 -8.94 30.57
CA GLU A 166 -1.91 -8.60 29.53
C GLU A 166 -1.59 -9.34 28.23
N PRO A 167 -2.60 -9.70 27.45
CA PRO A 167 -2.37 -10.35 26.17
C PRO A 167 -1.80 -9.36 25.16
N ARG A 168 -0.72 -9.74 24.47
CA ARG A 168 -0.11 -8.93 23.42
C ARG A 168 -1.07 -8.77 22.23
N VAL A 169 -1.86 -9.80 21.93
CA VAL A 169 -2.86 -9.86 20.89
C VAL A 169 -4.00 -10.76 21.35
N LEU A 170 -5.23 -10.55 20.87
CA LEU A 170 -6.34 -11.46 21.12
C LEU A 170 -6.38 -12.58 20.07
N PRO A 171 -6.96 -13.76 20.39
CA PRO A 171 -7.08 -14.87 19.45
C PRO A 171 -7.87 -14.51 18.17
N ALA A 172 -8.85 -13.62 18.26
CA ALA A 172 -9.57 -13.00 17.14
C ALA A 172 -9.99 -13.99 16.02
N ARG A 173 -10.94 -14.88 16.31
CA ARG A 173 -11.36 -15.96 15.39
C ARG A 173 -12.07 -15.47 14.11
N PHE A 174 -12.24 -14.18 13.93
CA PHE A 174 -12.65 -13.55 12.68
C PHE A 174 -11.74 -12.36 12.34
N PRO A 175 -11.57 -12.01 11.05
CA PRO A 175 -10.62 -10.99 10.61
C PRO A 175 -11.08 -9.58 10.95
N ASN A 176 -11.04 -9.21 12.23
CA ASN A 176 -11.60 -7.99 12.78
C ASN A 176 -11.02 -6.72 12.15
N LEU A 177 -9.75 -6.71 11.75
CA LEU A 177 -9.14 -5.55 11.09
C LEU A 177 -9.90 -5.13 9.81
N LEU A 178 -10.28 -6.09 8.98
CA LEU A 178 -11.05 -5.83 7.77
C LEU A 178 -12.54 -5.63 8.09
N VAL A 179 -13.09 -6.41 9.01
CA VAL A 179 -14.53 -6.42 9.32
C VAL A 179 -14.97 -5.09 9.96
N ASN A 180 -14.26 -4.60 10.96
CA ASN A 180 -14.58 -3.34 11.65
C ASN A 180 -13.75 -2.16 11.19
N GLY A 181 -12.65 -2.40 10.49
CA GLY A 181 -11.71 -1.36 10.10
C GLY A 181 -10.97 -0.74 11.29
N SER A 182 -10.17 0.27 11.01
CA SER A 182 -9.48 1.06 12.05
C SER A 182 -9.08 2.41 11.48
N SER A 183 -9.15 3.46 12.30
CA SER A 183 -8.64 4.79 11.95
C SER A 183 -7.76 5.31 13.07
N GLY A 184 -6.62 5.91 12.77
CA GLY A 184 -5.69 6.44 13.76
C GLY A 184 -4.64 7.35 13.16
N ILE A 185 -4.19 8.33 13.95
CA ILE A 185 -3.15 9.27 13.57
C ILE A 185 -1.98 9.05 14.53
N ALA A 186 -0.86 8.63 13.98
CA ALA A 186 0.41 8.47 14.69
C ALA A 186 1.39 9.61 14.31
N VAL A 187 2.61 9.53 14.80
CA VAL A 187 3.65 10.48 14.41
C VAL A 187 4.19 10.12 13.03
N GLY A 188 4.05 11.03 12.07
CA GLY A 188 4.51 10.86 10.69
C GLY A 188 3.71 9.88 9.83
N MET A 189 2.67 9.23 10.36
CA MET A 189 1.84 8.28 9.63
C MET A 189 0.42 8.21 10.16
N ALA A 190 -0.52 7.77 9.33
CA ALA A 190 -1.90 7.57 9.72
C ALA A 190 -2.47 6.29 9.12
N THR A 191 -3.40 5.66 9.79
CA THR A 191 -4.17 4.53 9.26
C THR A 191 -5.63 4.91 9.08
N ASN A 192 -6.25 4.41 8.02
CA ASN A 192 -7.67 4.58 7.77
C ASN A 192 -8.19 3.39 6.95
N ILE A 193 -8.48 2.31 7.65
CA ILE A 193 -8.96 1.05 7.08
C ILE A 193 -10.48 1.03 7.18
N PRO A 194 -11.21 0.92 6.05
CA PRO A 194 -12.67 0.88 6.07
C PRO A 194 -13.20 -0.46 6.60
N PRO A 195 -14.40 -0.49 7.18
CA PRO A 195 -15.09 -1.72 7.55
C PRO A 195 -15.61 -2.48 6.32
N HIS A 196 -15.82 -3.80 6.48
CA HIS A 196 -16.31 -4.69 5.43
C HIS A 196 -17.38 -5.65 5.96
N ASN A 197 -18.10 -6.27 5.05
CA ASN A 197 -19.07 -7.31 5.39
C ASN A 197 -18.35 -8.60 5.84
N LEU A 198 -18.82 -9.21 6.94
CA LEU A 198 -18.21 -10.40 7.54
C LEU A 198 -18.22 -11.60 6.60
N ARG A 199 -19.34 -11.85 5.91
CA ARG A 199 -19.45 -12.97 4.96
C ARG A 199 -18.50 -12.81 3.78
N GLU A 200 -18.37 -11.58 3.26
CA GLU A 200 -17.48 -11.29 2.15
C GLU A 200 -16.01 -11.50 2.54
N VAL A 201 -15.59 -10.99 3.70
CA VAL A 201 -14.21 -11.15 4.17
C VAL A 201 -13.87 -12.61 4.46
N ILE A 202 -14.76 -13.34 5.14
CA ILE A 202 -14.57 -14.77 5.39
C ILE A 202 -14.55 -15.56 4.07
N GLY A 203 -15.41 -15.20 3.10
CA GLY A 203 -15.39 -15.80 1.76
C GLY A 203 -14.03 -15.65 1.07
N ALA A 204 -13.41 -14.47 1.15
CA ALA A 204 -12.07 -14.25 0.62
C ALA A 204 -10.98 -15.00 1.41
N CYS A 205 -11.09 -15.11 2.74
CA CYS A 205 -10.19 -15.94 3.54
C CYS A 205 -10.27 -17.42 3.11
N ILE A 206 -11.47 -17.94 2.90
CA ILE A 206 -11.68 -19.32 2.42
C ILE A 206 -11.12 -19.50 1.01
N CYS A 207 -11.29 -18.52 0.11
CA CYS A 207 -10.71 -18.54 -1.23
C CYS A 207 -9.18 -18.71 -1.18
N VAL A 208 -8.48 -17.98 -0.28
CA VAL A 208 -7.03 -18.11 -0.10
C VAL A 208 -6.63 -19.45 0.51
N LEU A 209 -7.44 -20.00 1.43
CA LEU A 209 -7.19 -21.34 1.99
C LEU A 209 -7.32 -22.46 0.94
N ASP A 210 -8.26 -22.30 0.00
CA ASP A 210 -8.50 -23.27 -1.08
C ASP A 210 -7.48 -23.12 -2.23
N ASP A 211 -7.10 -21.89 -2.55
CA ASP A 211 -6.06 -21.58 -3.55
C ASP A 211 -5.06 -20.55 -3.00
N PRO A 212 -3.87 -20.99 -2.55
CA PRO A 212 -2.81 -20.10 -2.08
C PRO A 212 -2.31 -19.11 -3.15
N ASN A 213 -2.57 -19.34 -4.44
CA ASN A 213 -2.16 -18.46 -5.54
C ASN A 213 -3.31 -17.58 -6.05
N ALA A 214 -4.46 -17.53 -5.35
CA ALA A 214 -5.59 -16.70 -5.73
C ALA A 214 -5.17 -15.26 -6.01
N SER A 215 -5.59 -14.72 -7.16
CA SER A 215 -5.30 -13.37 -7.57
C SER A 215 -6.16 -12.33 -6.83
N LEU A 216 -5.83 -11.04 -6.96
CA LEU A 216 -6.69 -9.98 -6.45
C LEU A 216 -8.09 -10.00 -7.08
N ALA A 217 -8.20 -10.38 -8.34
CA ALA A 217 -9.49 -10.49 -9.02
C ALA A 217 -10.37 -11.56 -8.36
N ASP A 218 -9.81 -12.74 -8.05
CA ASP A 218 -10.52 -13.81 -7.36
C ASP A 218 -10.99 -13.37 -5.96
N LEU A 219 -10.15 -12.64 -5.22
CA LEU A 219 -10.53 -12.08 -3.93
C LEU A 219 -11.68 -11.07 -4.05
N MET A 220 -11.68 -10.25 -5.10
CA MET A 220 -12.72 -9.24 -5.34
C MET A 220 -14.05 -9.85 -5.82
N GLU A 221 -14.10 -11.11 -6.22
CA GLU A 221 -15.37 -11.82 -6.41
C GLU A 221 -16.10 -12.02 -5.09
N HIS A 222 -15.37 -12.19 -3.99
CA HIS A 222 -15.91 -12.33 -2.63
C HIS A 222 -16.05 -10.98 -1.92
N ILE A 223 -14.99 -10.17 -1.86
CA ILE A 223 -15.00 -8.83 -1.23
C ILE A 223 -15.26 -7.77 -2.29
N LYS A 224 -16.51 -7.34 -2.40
CA LYS A 224 -16.92 -6.35 -3.41
C LYS A 224 -16.42 -4.94 -3.11
N GLY A 225 -16.22 -4.61 -1.84
CA GLY A 225 -15.79 -3.29 -1.39
C GLY A 225 -16.08 -3.04 0.10
N PRO A 226 -15.73 -1.87 0.62
CA PRO A 226 -16.09 -1.43 1.96
C PRO A 226 -17.60 -1.52 2.23
N ASP A 227 -17.97 -1.78 3.46
CA ASP A 227 -19.37 -1.89 3.91
C ASP A 227 -19.58 -1.10 5.20
N PHE A 228 -20.06 0.12 5.07
CA PHE A 228 -20.19 1.06 6.18
C PHE A 228 -21.44 0.81 7.04
N PRO A 229 -21.34 0.98 8.38
CA PRO A 229 -22.49 0.84 9.26
C PRO A 229 -23.61 1.84 8.97
N THR A 230 -23.26 3.04 8.49
CA THR A 230 -24.19 4.11 8.11
C THR A 230 -24.77 3.95 6.70
N LYS A 231 -24.45 2.81 6.03
CA LYS A 231 -24.91 2.51 4.68
C LYS A 231 -24.32 3.47 3.62
N GLY A 232 -25.17 4.16 2.84
CA GLY A 232 -24.73 5.03 1.76
C GLY A 232 -24.39 4.30 0.47
N ILE A 233 -23.89 5.06 -0.52
CA ILE A 233 -23.58 4.54 -1.87
C ILE A 233 -22.13 4.85 -2.20
N ILE A 234 -21.34 3.84 -2.53
CA ILE A 234 -19.99 4.01 -3.07
C ILE A 234 -20.09 4.20 -4.57
N MET A 235 -19.46 5.26 -5.07
CA MET A 235 -19.45 5.62 -6.49
C MET A 235 -18.15 5.13 -7.15
N GLY A 236 -18.28 4.14 -8.04
CA GLY A 236 -17.16 3.55 -8.77
C GLY A 236 -16.38 2.46 -8.01
N ARG A 237 -15.58 1.68 -8.72
CA ARG A 237 -14.80 0.55 -8.19
C ARG A 237 -13.28 0.75 -8.31
N SER A 238 -12.82 1.74 -9.09
CA SER A 238 -11.40 1.99 -9.34
C SER A 238 -10.63 2.25 -8.05
N GLY A 239 -11.16 3.13 -7.18
CA GLY A 239 -10.57 3.43 -5.88
C GLY A 239 -10.52 2.23 -4.92
N ILE A 240 -11.51 1.32 -4.99
CA ILE A 240 -11.52 0.08 -4.22
C ILE A 240 -10.40 -0.85 -4.71
N ARG A 241 -10.30 -1.06 -6.03
CA ARG A 241 -9.26 -1.90 -6.63
C ARG A 241 -7.86 -1.38 -6.30
N ALA A 242 -7.62 -0.08 -6.46
CA ALA A 242 -6.35 0.55 -6.10
C ALA A 242 -6.00 0.32 -4.62
N ALA A 243 -6.96 0.52 -3.70
CA ALA A 243 -6.76 0.28 -2.28
C ALA A 243 -6.40 -1.18 -1.97
N TYR A 244 -7.08 -2.13 -2.58
CA TYR A 244 -6.84 -3.55 -2.34
C TYR A 244 -5.53 -4.04 -2.95
N ALA A 245 -5.10 -3.47 -4.07
CA ALA A 245 -3.81 -3.79 -4.69
C ALA A 245 -2.63 -3.21 -3.91
N THR A 246 -2.70 -1.93 -3.54
CA THR A 246 -1.54 -1.17 -3.04
C THR A 246 -1.61 -0.83 -1.54
N GLY A 247 -2.76 -1.02 -0.90
CA GLY A 247 -3.03 -0.54 0.46
C GLY A 247 -3.46 0.94 0.52
N ARG A 248 -3.48 1.66 -0.60
CA ARG A 248 -3.91 3.05 -0.68
C ARG A 248 -4.93 3.27 -1.79
N GLY A 249 -5.99 4.02 -1.50
CA GLY A 249 -7.02 4.34 -2.48
C GLY A 249 -7.96 5.44 -2.01
N ARG A 250 -8.79 5.94 -2.91
CA ARG A 250 -9.82 6.94 -2.59
C ARG A 250 -11.14 6.47 -3.14
N ILE A 251 -12.15 6.42 -2.30
CA ILE A 251 -13.52 6.10 -2.71
C ILE A 251 -14.43 7.28 -2.43
N VAL A 252 -15.37 7.50 -3.31
CA VAL A 252 -16.42 8.53 -3.16
C VAL A 252 -17.65 7.86 -2.56
N VAL A 253 -18.12 8.39 -1.44
CA VAL A 253 -19.32 7.90 -0.74
C VAL A 253 -20.40 8.98 -0.80
N ARG A 254 -21.60 8.62 -1.28
CA ARG A 254 -22.75 9.48 -1.39
C ARG A 254 -23.84 9.10 -0.39
N ALA A 255 -24.57 10.09 0.05
CA ALA A 255 -25.83 9.94 0.75
C ALA A 255 -26.88 9.28 -0.17
N ARG A 256 -27.76 8.44 0.40
CA ARG A 256 -28.94 7.94 -0.31
C ARG A 256 -30.02 8.99 -0.28
N HIS A 257 -30.60 9.26 -1.42
CA HIS A 257 -31.66 10.25 -1.59
C HIS A 257 -32.87 9.69 -2.34
N GLU A 258 -34.02 10.31 -2.12
CA GLU A 258 -35.27 10.05 -2.81
C GLU A 258 -35.93 11.39 -3.15
N PHE A 259 -36.63 11.43 -4.30
CA PHE A 259 -37.46 12.59 -4.63
C PHE A 259 -38.88 12.29 -4.25
N GLU A 260 -39.50 13.21 -3.50
CA GLU A 260 -40.92 13.16 -3.15
C GLU A 260 -41.62 14.41 -3.62
N GLU A 261 -42.78 14.22 -4.24
CA GLU A 261 -43.67 15.33 -4.57
C GLU A 261 -44.51 15.69 -3.35
N PHE A 262 -44.68 16.98 -3.09
CA PHE A 262 -45.54 17.47 -2.02
C PHE A 262 -46.31 18.74 -2.38
N GLY A 263 -47.51 18.91 -1.88
CA GLY A 263 -48.35 20.05 -2.18
C GLY A 263 -48.73 20.13 -3.67
N HIS A 264 -48.84 21.36 -4.21
CA HIS A 264 -49.04 21.57 -5.64
C HIS A 264 -47.72 21.91 -6.32
N ASP A 265 -47.21 21.00 -7.17
CA ASP A 265 -46.04 21.16 -8.03
C ASP A 265 -44.73 21.52 -7.29
N ARG A 266 -44.50 20.96 -6.11
CA ARG A 266 -43.25 21.08 -5.37
C ARG A 266 -42.59 19.73 -5.18
N THR A 267 -41.26 19.70 -5.32
CA THR A 267 -40.47 18.52 -5.04
C THR A 267 -39.59 18.74 -3.81
N ARG A 268 -39.44 17.71 -3.00
CA ARG A 268 -38.46 17.67 -1.90
C ARG A 268 -37.48 16.56 -2.10
N ILE A 269 -36.25 16.78 -1.66
CA ILE A 269 -35.20 15.77 -1.61
C ILE A 269 -35.17 15.22 -0.19
N VAL A 270 -35.34 13.93 -0.06
CA VAL A 270 -35.29 13.21 1.21
C VAL A 270 -34.01 12.43 1.28
N ILE A 271 -33.20 12.68 2.30
CA ILE A 271 -31.94 11.96 2.55
C ILE A 271 -32.20 10.93 3.64
N THR A 272 -32.01 9.66 3.33
CA THR A 272 -32.28 8.53 4.22
C THR A 272 -31.02 7.89 4.80
N GLU A 273 -29.86 8.09 4.16
CA GLU A 273 -28.56 7.54 4.59
C GLU A 273 -27.47 8.59 4.37
N LEU A 274 -26.48 8.65 5.25
CA LEU A 274 -25.35 9.57 5.17
C LEU A 274 -24.03 8.84 4.97
N PRO A 275 -23.03 9.47 4.33
CA PRO A 275 -21.69 8.94 4.27
C PRO A 275 -21.11 8.67 5.67
N TYR A 276 -20.25 7.66 5.78
CA TYR A 276 -19.61 7.26 7.02
C TYR A 276 -18.83 8.41 7.67
N GLN A 277 -18.94 8.55 8.99
CA GLN A 277 -18.31 9.59 9.81
C GLN A 277 -18.83 11.02 9.56
N VAL A 278 -19.93 11.22 8.85
CA VAL A 278 -20.57 12.50 8.71
C VAL A 278 -21.53 12.76 9.88
N ASN A 279 -21.37 13.91 10.51
CA ASN A 279 -22.27 14.38 11.56
C ASN A 279 -23.50 15.07 10.95
N LYS A 280 -24.70 14.53 11.20
CA LYS A 280 -25.96 15.02 10.61
C LYS A 280 -26.27 16.45 10.99
N ARG A 281 -26.15 16.83 12.27
CA ARG A 281 -26.43 18.18 12.78
C ARG A 281 -25.51 19.23 12.15
N THR A 282 -24.19 18.92 12.09
CA THR A 282 -23.21 19.81 11.48
C THR A 282 -23.45 19.97 9.98
N LEU A 283 -23.85 18.90 9.30
CA LEU A 283 -24.22 18.93 7.89
C LEU A 283 -25.43 19.81 7.64
N ILE A 284 -26.53 19.62 8.40
CA ILE A 284 -27.76 20.45 8.27
C ILE A 284 -27.42 21.91 8.49
N LYS A 285 -26.64 22.23 9.53
CA LYS A 285 -26.22 23.61 9.79
C LYS A 285 -25.40 24.17 8.63
N SER A 286 -24.43 23.44 8.13
CA SER A 286 -23.61 23.88 6.99
C SER A 286 -24.45 24.13 5.73
N LEU A 287 -25.45 23.29 5.47
CA LEU A 287 -26.37 23.47 4.35
C LEU A 287 -27.24 24.74 4.53
N ALA A 288 -27.76 24.97 5.74
CA ALA A 288 -28.53 26.17 6.06
C ALA A 288 -27.68 27.43 5.87
N ASP A 289 -26.47 27.47 6.40
CA ASP A 289 -25.53 28.58 6.23
C ASP A 289 -25.24 28.85 4.74
N GLN A 290 -25.09 27.82 3.91
CA GLN A 290 -24.84 27.95 2.45
C GLN A 290 -26.09 28.47 1.71
N VAL A 291 -27.30 28.14 2.15
CA VAL A 291 -28.55 28.67 1.59
C VAL A 291 -28.71 30.16 1.95
N GLU A 292 -28.40 30.54 3.18
CA GLU A 292 -28.42 31.94 3.64
C GLU A 292 -27.38 32.78 2.87
N ASP A 293 -26.18 32.27 2.67
CA ASP A 293 -25.10 32.86 1.86
C ASP A 293 -25.40 32.89 0.34
N LYS A 294 -26.52 32.33 -0.12
CA LYS A 294 -26.90 32.20 -1.53
C LYS A 294 -25.93 31.40 -2.38
N ARG A 295 -25.14 30.54 -1.77
CA ARG A 295 -24.26 29.57 -2.49
C ARG A 295 -25.08 28.37 -3.00
N LEU A 296 -26.13 27.97 -2.26
CA LEU A 296 -27.08 26.94 -2.66
C LEU A 296 -28.43 27.62 -2.95
N GLU A 297 -28.73 27.74 -4.26
CA GLU A 297 -30.02 28.31 -4.70
C GLU A 297 -31.04 27.19 -4.97
N GLY A 298 -32.30 27.52 -4.97
CA GLY A 298 -33.40 26.60 -5.27
C GLY A 298 -33.96 25.83 -4.06
N ILE A 299 -33.43 26.03 -2.88
CA ILE A 299 -33.91 25.44 -1.62
C ILE A 299 -34.83 26.43 -0.91
N SER A 300 -35.96 25.94 -0.38
CA SER A 300 -36.92 26.75 0.40
C SER A 300 -36.83 26.47 1.90
N ASP A 301 -36.59 25.21 2.30
CA ASP A 301 -36.50 24.83 3.71
C ASP A 301 -35.66 23.53 3.88
N ILE A 302 -35.04 23.37 5.05
CA ILE A 302 -34.29 22.18 5.43
C ILE A 302 -34.75 21.76 6.83
N ARG A 303 -35.19 20.50 6.96
CA ARG A 303 -35.71 19.96 8.23
C ARG A 303 -35.13 18.58 8.51
N ASP A 304 -34.98 18.28 9.79
CA ASP A 304 -34.73 16.92 10.29
C ASP A 304 -36.05 16.32 10.78
N GLU A 305 -36.54 15.32 10.08
CA GLU A 305 -37.72 14.53 10.39
C GLU A 305 -37.35 13.12 10.86
N SER A 306 -36.11 12.90 11.28
CA SER A 306 -35.63 11.58 11.74
C SER A 306 -36.37 11.15 13.00
N ASP A 307 -36.80 9.91 13.03
CA ASP A 307 -37.50 9.29 14.15
C ASP A 307 -36.98 7.87 14.44
N ARG A 308 -37.67 7.11 15.28
CA ARG A 308 -37.36 5.71 15.59
C ARG A 308 -37.42 4.75 14.40
N ASN A 309 -38.00 5.15 13.27
CA ASN A 309 -38.08 4.32 12.05
C ASN A 309 -36.88 4.53 11.15
N GLY A 310 -36.08 5.58 11.37
CA GLY A 310 -34.88 5.85 10.64
C GLY A 310 -34.54 7.32 10.45
N MET A 311 -33.44 7.54 9.75
CA MET A 311 -32.99 8.87 9.37
C MET A 311 -33.83 9.39 8.22
N ARG A 312 -34.26 10.67 8.34
CA ARG A 312 -35.05 11.38 7.35
C ARG A 312 -34.72 12.87 7.39
N MET A 313 -33.80 13.33 6.59
CA MET A 313 -33.51 14.75 6.39
C MET A 313 -34.21 15.19 5.12
N VAL A 314 -35.06 16.23 5.25
CA VAL A 314 -35.92 16.75 4.18
C VAL A 314 -35.40 18.09 3.72
N ILE A 315 -35.15 18.22 2.42
CA ILE A 315 -34.74 19.45 1.74
C ILE A 315 -35.86 19.84 0.76
N GLU A 316 -36.63 20.87 1.10
CA GLU A 316 -37.73 21.35 0.26
C GLU A 316 -37.22 22.30 -0.81
N LEU A 317 -37.63 22.09 -2.06
CA LEU A 317 -37.23 22.91 -3.20
C LEU A 317 -38.26 24.02 -3.49
N LYS A 318 -37.80 25.12 -4.10
CA LYS A 318 -38.64 26.16 -4.67
C LYS A 318 -39.32 25.61 -5.94
N ARG A 319 -40.49 26.16 -6.30
CA ARG A 319 -41.28 25.70 -7.46
C ARG A 319 -40.51 25.65 -8.77
N ASP A 320 -39.66 26.64 -9.00
CA ASP A 320 -38.91 26.80 -10.26
C ASP A 320 -37.56 26.10 -10.25
N ALA A 321 -37.21 25.35 -9.19
CA ALA A 321 -35.94 24.70 -9.05
C ALA A 321 -35.97 23.31 -9.73
N ASN A 322 -34.97 23.03 -10.55
CA ASN A 322 -34.75 21.69 -11.08
C ASN A 322 -34.13 20.78 -10.00
N PRO A 323 -34.83 19.71 -9.56
CA PRO A 323 -34.38 18.86 -8.46
C PRO A 323 -33.01 18.24 -8.70
N GLN A 324 -32.72 17.80 -9.93
CA GLN A 324 -31.45 17.17 -10.26
C GLN A 324 -30.27 18.14 -10.22
N VAL A 325 -30.48 19.39 -10.65
CA VAL A 325 -29.46 20.44 -10.59
C VAL A 325 -29.12 20.79 -9.15
N VAL A 326 -30.16 20.94 -8.30
CA VAL A 326 -29.96 21.22 -6.88
C VAL A 326 -29.25 20.05 -6.20
N LEU A 327 -29.65 18.81 -6.48
CA LEU A 327 -29.00 17.62 -5.94
C LEU A 327 -27.50 17.55 -6.33
N ASN A 328 -27.16 17.80 -7.58
CA ASN A 328 -25.77 17.81 -8.03
C ASN A 328 -24.94 18.89 -7.32
N ARG A 329 -25.52 20.06 -7.06
CA ARG A 329 -24.88 21.11 -6.27
C ARG A 329 -24.69 20.68 -4.80
N LEU A 330 -25.68 20.04 -4.21
CA LEU A 330 -25.61 19.50 -2.86
C LEU A 330 -24.46 18.49 -2.74
N PHE A 331 -24.31 17.58 -3.68
CA PHE A 331 -23.18 16.62 -3.69
C PHE A 331 -21.84 17.29 -3.89
N SER A 332 -21.74 18.31 -4.73
CA SER A 332 -20.46 18.97 -5.01
C SER A 332 -20.01 19.94 -3.92
N GLN A 333 -20.94 20.50 -3.12
CA GLN A 333 -20.66 21.58 -2.18
C GLN A 333 -20.87 21.19 -0.70
N SER A 334 -21.28 19.97 -0.42
CA SER A 334 -21.55 19.52 0.96
C SER A 334 -21.06 18.13 1.26
N GLN A 335 -21.11 17.75 2.53
CA GLN A 335 -20.76 16.40 3.00
C GLN A 335 -21.82 15.32 2.67
N LEU A 336 -22.83 15.62 1.85
CA LEU A 336 -23.70 14.60 1.25
C LEU A 336 -22.94 13.70 0.27
N GLN A 337 -21.80 14.17 -0.22
CA GLN A 337 -20.78 13.37 -0.87
C GLN A 337 -19.42 13.62 -0.23
N THR A 338 -18.74 12.57 0.19
CA THR A 338 -17.42 12.66 0.81
C THR A 338 -16.43 11.71 0.12
N THR A 339 -15.16 12.05 0.20
CA THR A 339 -14.09 11.14 -0.23
C THR A 339 -13.52 10.45 0.99
N PHE A 340 -13.61 9.13 1.04
CA PHE A 340 -12.95 8.31 2.04
C PHE A 340 -11.58 7.88 1.51
N SER A 341 -10.52 8.41 2.11
CA SER A 341 -9.14 8.07 1.75
C SER A 341 -8.73 6.80 2.50
N ILE A 342 -8.58 5.70 1.78
CA ILE A 342 -8.14 4.41 2.34
C ILE A 342 -6.63 4.41 2.49
N ASN A 343 -6.15 4.02 3.67
CA ASN A 343 -4.75 3.77 3.96
C ASN A 343 -4.64 2.58 4.92
N MET A 344 -4.29 1.41 4.38
CA MET A 344 -4.28 0.15 5.11
C MET A 344 -2.94 -0.05 5.82
N LEU A 345 -2.62 0.85 6.75
CA LEU A 345 -1.43 0.80 7.60
C LEU A 345 -1.74 0.04 8.88
N ALA A 346 -0.98 -1.01 9.20
CA ALA A 346 -1.09 -1.79 10.42
C ALA A 346 0.28 -2.24 10.91
N LEU A 347 0.34 -2.72 12.15
CA LEU A 347 1.54 -3.31 12.74
C LEU A 347 1.64 -4.78 12.34
N VAL A 348 2.79 -5.16 11.81
CA VAL A 348 3.17 -6.54 11.43
C VAL A 348 4.41 -6.97 12.23
N ASP A 349 4.89 -8.19 12.00
CA ASP A 349 6.08 -8.74 12.64
C ASP A 349 6.03 -8.60 14.17
N ASN A 350 4.94 -9.11 14.76
CA ASN A 350 4.72 -9.09 16.22
C ASN A 350 4.80 -7.67 16.82
N GLN A 351 4.22 -6.68 16.13
CA GLN A 351 4.18 -5.24 16.46
C GLN A 351 5.52 -4.48 16.31
N HIS A 352 6.50 -5.08 15.67
CA HIS A 352 7.80 -4.42 15.46
C HIS A 352 7.83 -3.48 14.26
N GLN A 353 6.95 -3.67 13.26
CA GLN A 353 6.99 -2.90 12.03
C GLN A 353 5.62 -2.35 11.61
N PRO A 354 5.45 -1.01 11.46
CA PRO A 354 4.31 -0.43 10.76
C PRO A 354 4.49 -0.61 9.24
N LYS A 355 3.47 -1.15 8.55
CA LYS A 355 3.52 -1.41 7.11
C LYS A 355 2.18 -1.14 6.46
N ILE A 356 2.21 -0.57 5.25
CA ILE A 356 1.03 -0.47 4.39
C ILE A 356 0.84 -1.81 3.69
N LEU A 357 -0.35 -2.37 3.82
CA LEU A 357 -0.65 -3.73 3.40
C LEU A 357 -1.68 -3.73 2.28
N SER A 358 -1.51 -4.60 1.28
CA SER A 358 -2.58 -4.94 0.35
C SER A 358 -3.64 -5.82 1.02
N LEU A 359 -4.81 -5.94 0.41
CA LEU A 359 -5.87 -6.84 0.90
C LEU A 359 -5.34 -8.27 1.08
N ARG A 360 -4.63 -8.78 0.07
CA ARG A 360 -4.05 -10.11 0.11
C ARG A 360 -3.11 -10.29 1.31
N HIS A 361 -2.23 -9.32 1.55
CA HIS A 361 -1.25 -9.38 2.63
C HIS A 361 -1.93 -9.41 4.02
N ILE A 362 -3.01 -8.62 4.20
CA ILE A 362 -3.78 -8.64 5.47
C ILE A 362 -4.41 -10.02 5.70
N ILE A 363 -4.96 -10.63 4.64
CA ILE A 363 -5.55 -11.97 4.74
C ILE A 363 -4.48 -13.01 5.04
N ASP A 364 -3.33 -12.97 4.39
CA ASP A 364 -2.23 -13.91 4.63
C ASP A 364 -1.72 -13.84 6.07
N GLU A 365 -1.49 -12.64 6.62
CA GLU A 365 -1.06 -12.44 8.01
C GLU A 365 -2.11 -12.97 9.01
N TYR A 366 -3.38 -12.70 8.73
CA TYR A 366 -4.47 -13.18 9.56
C TYR A 366 -4.56 -14.72 9.54
N LEU A 367 -4.51 -15.35 8.36
CA LEU A 367 -4.60 -16.80 8.23
C LEU A 367 -3.41 -17.50 8.88
N ALA A 368 -2.19 -17.02 8.68
CA ALA A 368 -0.99 -17.54 9.32
C ALA A 368 -1.11 -17.49 10.86
N PHE A 369 -1.62 -16.38 11.39
CA PHE A 369 -1.89 -16.24 12.82
C PHE A 369 -2.94 -17.23 13.31
N GLN A 370 -4.03 -17.44 12.57
CA GLN A 370 -5.07 -18.41 12.96
C GLN A 370 -4.58 -19.86 12.92
N GLU A 371 -3.73 -20.22 11.95
CA GLU A 371 -3.07 -21.53 11.92
C GLU A 371 -2.21 -21.72 13.20
N GLU A 372 -1.46 -20.70 13.61
CA GLU A 372 -0.70 -20.72 14.86
C GLU A 372 -1.61 -20.91 16.09
N ILE A 373 -2.72 -20.17 16.16
CA ILE A 373 -3.71 -20.30 17.24
C ILE A 373 -4.24 -21.72 17.36
N ILE A 374 -4.62 -22.36 16.24
CA ILE A 374 -5.11 -23.74 16.24
C ILE A 374 -4.04 -24.69 16.72
N ILE A 375 -2.80 -24.55 16.28
CA ILE A 375 -1.68 -25.40 16.70
C ILE A 375 -1.43 -25.22 18.20
N ARG A 376 -1.36 -23.99 18.72
CA ARG A 376 -1.11 -23.71 20.15
C ARG A 376 -2.25 -24.24 21.03
N ARG A 377 -3.51 -24.01 20.63
CA ARG A 377 -4.69 -24.57 21.31
C ARG A 377 -4.65 -26.09 21.35
N THR A 378 -4.34 -26.72 20.23
CA THR A 378 -4.28 -28.18 20.13
C THR A 378 -3.17 -28.77 21.01
N ARG A 379 -2.02 -28.09 21.08
CA ARG A 379 -0.94 -28.50 22.01
C ARG A 379 -1.36 -28.41 23.47
N TYR A 380 -2.08 -27.33 23.83
CA TYR A 380 -2.58 -27.16 25.17
C TYR A 380 -3.61 -28.26 25.51
N ASP A 381 -4.59 -28.49 24.63
CA ASP A 381 -5.62 -29.51 24.82
C ASP A 381 -5.01 -30.93 24.82
N LEU A 382 -3.99 -31.22 24.01
CA LEU A 382 -3.24 -32.45 24.02
C LEU A 382 -2.55 -32.67 25.35
N LYS A 383 -1.83 -31.64 25.85
CA LYS A 383 -1.15 -31.74 27.16
C LYS A 383 -2.15 -32.01 28.28
N LYS A 384 -3.28 -31.33 28.30
CA LYS A 384 -4.33 -31.53 29.31
C LYS A 384 -4.97 -32.93 29.20
N ALA A 385 -5.21 -33.43 27.99
CA ALA A 385 -5.71 -34.78 27.80
C ALA A 385 -4.69 -35.84 28.25
N GLN A 386 -3.42 -35.65 27.94
CA GLN A 386 -2.33 -36.52 28.39
C GLN A 386 -2.18 -36.52 29.92
N GLU A 387 -2.19 -35.35 30.56
CA GLU A 387 -2.15 -35.24 32.02
C GLU A 387 -3.32 -35.99 32.68
N ARG A 388 -4.52 -35.82 32.10
CA ARG A 388 -5.71 -36.51 32.63
C ARG A 388 -5.68 -38.01 32.37
N ALA A 389 -5.30 -38.48 31.18
CA ALA A 389 -5.17 -39.88 30.82
C ALA A 389 -4.15 -40.59 31.73
N HIS A 390 -3.00 -39.96 31.96
CA HIS A 390 -1.96 -40.45 32.85
C HIS A 390 -2.47 -40.66 34.31
N LEU A 391 -3.27 -39.72 34.78
CA LEU A 391 -3.87 -39.80 36.12
C LEU A 391 -4.92 -40.95 36.17
N LEU A 392 -5.74 -41.08 35.10
CA LEU A 392 -6.73 -42.19 35.02
C LEU A 392 -6.08 -43.56 34.92
N GLU A 393 -4.95 -43.69 34.22
CA GLU A 393 -4.17 -44.92 34.16
C GLU A 393 -3.77 -45.39 35.55
N GLY A 394 -3.23 -44.49 36.38
CA GLY A 394 -2.90 -44.79 37.78
C GLY A 394 -4.14 -45.22 38.60
N LEU A 395 -5.28 -44.56 38.40
CA LEU A 395 -6.53 -44.90 39.10
C LEU A 395 -7.09 -46.25 38.67
N LEU A 396 -6.98 -46.63 37.38
CA LEU A 396 -7.38 -47.92 36.86
C LEU A 396 -6.52 -49.05 37.44
N ILE A 397 -5.16 -48.83 37.49
CA ILE A 397 -4.25 -49.79 38.13
C ILE A 397 -4.62 -50.01 39.60
N ALA A 398 -4.94 -48.94 40.33
CA ALA A 398 -5.38 -49.01 41.70
C ALA A 398 -6.69 -49.75 41.86
N GLN A 399 -7.64 -49.58 40.97
CA GLN A 399 -8.96 -50.22 41.00
C GLN A 399 -8.88 -51.70 40.64
N ASP A 400 -7.98 -52.10 39.75
CA ASP A 400 -7.70 -53.51 39.45
C ASP A 400 -7.07 -54.24 40.62
N ASN A 401 -6.38 -53.52 41.48
CA ASN A 401 -5.65 -54.07 42.64
C ASN A 401 -6.16 -53.53 43.97
N ILE A 402 -7.46 -53.28 44.09
CA ILE A 402 -8.04 -52.45 45.17
C ILE A 402 -7.79 -53.06 46.57
N ASP A 403 -7.89 -54.35 46.71
CA ASP A 403 -7.67 -55.00 47.98
C ASP A 403 -6.22 -54.84 48.49
N GLU A 404 -5.25 -54.89 47.57
CA GLU A 404 -3.83 -54.69 47.86
C GLU A 404 -3.54 -53.23 48.20
N VAL A 405 -4.13 -52.30 47.44
CA VAL A 405 -4.05 -50.83 47.70
C VAL A 405 -4.58 -50.50 49.08
N ILE A 406 -5.76 -51.01 49.48
CA ILE A 406 -6.35 -50.80 50.81
C ILE A 406 -5.44 -51.38 51.88
N LYS A 407 -4.85 -52.51 51.62
CA LYS A 407 -3.94 -53.20 52.62
C LYS A 407 -2.67 -52.36 52.82
N ILE A 408 -2.06 -51.83 51.75
CA ILE A 408 -0.87 -50.96 51.80
C ILE A 408 -1.22 -49.67 52.55
N ILE A 409 -2.29 -49.01 52.25
CA ILE A 409 -2.70 -47.77 52.92
C ILE A 409 -2.98 -47.98 54.39
N ARG A 410 -3.65 -49.06 54.77
CA ARG A 410 -3.95 -49.38 56.18
C ARG A 410 -2.74 -49.81 56.98
N SER A 411 -1.71 -50.39 56.35
CA SER A 411 -0.48 -50.84 56.98
C SER A 411 0.61 -49.79 57.00
N ALA A 412 0.45 -48.69 56.28
CA ALA A 412 1.42 -47.60 56.22
C ALA A 412 1.21 -46.60 57.37
N TYR A 413 2.33 -46.14 57.98
CA TYR A 413 2.28 -45.10 58.99
C TYR A 413 2.32 -43.70 58.35
N ASP A 414 3.29 -43.44 57.45
CA ASP A 414 3.49 -42.16 56.77
C ASP A 414 4.04 -42.37 55.36
N ASP A 415 4.34 -43.63 55.00
CA ASP A 415 5.03 -44.05 53.78
C ASP A 415 4.11 -44.65 52.70
N ALA A 416 2.79 -44.43 52.82
CA ALA A 416 1.79 -45.05 51.94
C ALA A 416 2.02 -44.70 50.46
N LYS A 417 2.35 -43.47 50.20
CA LYS A 417 2.63 -42.96 48.86
C LYS A 417 3.79 -43.68 48.20
N GLN A 418 4.92 -43.76 48.92
CA GLN A 418 6.13 -44.41 48.46
C GLN A 418 5.91 -45.93 48.21
N LYS A 419 5.22 -46.59 49.10
CA LYS A 419 4.90 -48.02 48.95
C LYS A 419 4.00 -48.32 47.76
N LEU A 420 3.03 -47.41 47.44
CA LEU A 420 2.21 -47.50 46.25
C LEU A 420 3.03 -47.28 44.96
N MET A 421 3.93 -46.33 44.95
CA MET A 421 4.84 -46.08 43.84
C MET A 421 5.74 -47.28 43.55
N GLU A 422 6.41 -47.82 44.59
CA GLU A 422 7.31 -48.97 44.44
C GLU A 422 6.57 -50.26 44.02
N ARG A 423 5.36 -50.47 44.54
CA ARG A 423 4.63 -51.70 44.29
C ARG A 423 3.99 -51.76 42.89
N PHE A 424 3.42 -50.67 42.43
CA PHE A 424 2.65 -50.64 41.19
C PHE A 424 3.36 -49.90 40.06
N GLY A 425 4.59 -49.36 40.29
CA GLY A 425 5.34 -48.61 39.32
C GLY A 425 4.72 -47.22 39.00
N LEU A 426 4.00 -46.64 39.95
CA LEU A 426 3.29 -45.38 39.83
C LEU A 426 4.24 -44.21 40.09
N ASP A 427 3.94 -43.07 39.49
CA ASP A 427 4.60 -41.81 39.80
C ASP A 427 3.97 -41.09 41.00
N ASP A 428 4.59 -39.97 41.39
CA ASP A 428 4.19 -39.18 42.55
C ASP A 428 2.76 -38.62 42.39
N ILE A 429 2.36 -38.22 41.20
CA ILE A 429 1.02 -37.64 40.90
C ILE A 429 -0.04 -38.74 40.96
N GLN A 430 0.23 -39.87 40.36
CA GLN A 430 -0.70 -41.04 40.32
C GLN A 430 -0.90 -41.59 41.74
N ALA A 431 0.17 -41.78 42.51
CA ALA A 431 0.09 -42.26 43.88
C ALA A 431 -0.69 -41.29 44.78
N GLN A 432 -0.48 -39.99 44.63
CA GLN A 432 -1.26 -38.98 45.37
C GLN A 432 -2.75 -39.03 45.01
N ALA A 433 -3.09 -39.16 43.72
CA ALA A 433 -4.47 -39.25 43.24
C ALA A 433 -5.18 -40.49 43.83
N ILE A 434 -4.44 -41.60 44.02
CA ILE A 434 -5.00 -42.82 44.68
C ILE A 434 -5.28 -42.57 46.16
N LEU A 435 -4.39 -41.89 46.87
CA LEU A 435 -4.60 -41.54 48.29
C LEU A 435 -5.79 -40.58 48.48
N ASP A 436 -6.01 -39.67 47.53
CA ASP A 436 -7.13 -38.72 47.55
C ASP A 436 -8.45 -39.30 47.08
N MET A 437 -8.46 -40.59 46.67
CA MET A 437 -9.64 -41.25 46.14
C MET A 437 -10.72 -41.39 47.19
N ARG A 438 -11.94 -41.02 46.86
CA ARG A 438 -13.09 -41.19 47.75
C ARG A 438 -13.55 -42.65 47.77
N LEU A 439 -13.95 -43.17 48.94
CA LEU A 439 -14.47 -44.53 49.06
C LEU A 439 -15.62 -44.88 48.09
N LYS A 440 -16.39 -43.91 47.68
CA LYS A 440 -17.47 -44.08 46.67
C LYS A 440 -16.92 -44.50 45.31
N ALA A 441 -15.73 -44.07 44.93
CA ALA A 441 -15.09 -44.39 43.65
C ALA A 441 -14.69 -45.87 43.50
N LEU A 442 -14.81 -46.66 44.59
CA LEU A 442 -14.56 -48.12 44.61
C LEU A 442 -15.71 -48.96 44.05
N GLN A 443 -16.81 -48.34 43.62
CA GLN A 443 -17.97 -49.07 43.05
C GLN A 443 -17.69 -49.48 41.59
N GLY A 444 -18.17 -50.65 41.17
CA GLY A 444 -17.97 -51.15 39.80
C GLY A 444 -18.51 -50.27 38.71
N LEU A 445 -19.58 -49.50 38.96
CA LEU A 445 -20.12 -48.49 38.03
C LEU A 445 -19.16 -47.32 37.80
N ASP A 446 -18.31 -46.98 38.78
CA ASP A 446 -17.34 -45.91 38.61
C ASP A 446 -16.14 -46.40 37.79
N ARG A 447 -15.79 -47.69 37.82
CA ARG A 447 -14.79 -48.30 36.93
C ARG A 447 -15.14 -48.19 35.45
N GLU A 448 -16.36 -48.56 35.06
CA GLU A 448 -16.83 -48.47 33.67
C GLU A 448 -16.78 -47.01 33.17
N LYS A 449 -17.06 -46.05 34.06
CA LYS A 449 -16.93 -44.62 33.72
C LYS A 449 -15.48 -44.18 33.50
N LEU A 450 -14.54 -44.63 34.36
CA LEU A 450 -13.12 -44.32 34.20
C LEU A 450 -12.52 -44.96 32.95
N GLU A 451 -12.89 -46.24 32.65
CA GLU A 451 -12.47 -46.90 31.41
C GLU A 451 -13.04 -46.19 30.17
N GLY A 452 -14.32 -45.77 30.24
CA GLY A 452 -14.94 -44.99 29.16
C GLY A 452 -14.27 -43.61 28.96
N GLU A 453 -14.00 -42.89 30.06
CA GLU A 453 -13.29 -41.61 30.00
C GLU A 453 -11.85 -41.77 29.47
N TYR A 454 -11.14 -42.82 29.89
CA TYR A 454 -9.78 -43.10 29.41
C TYR A 454 -9.77 -43.37 27.91
N LYS A 455 -10.68 -44.18 27.40
CA LYS A 455 -10.78 -44.48 25.97
C LYS A 455 -11.11 -43.23 25.15
N GLU A 456 -12.06 -42.42 25.63
CA GLU A 456 -12.37 -41.13 24.96
C GLU A 456 -11.15 -40.21 24.91
N LEU A 457 -10.38 -40.16 25.99
CA LEU A 457 -9.15 -39.37 26.03
C LEU A 457 -8.07 -39.89 25.07
N GLU A 458 -7.92 -41.23 24.94
CA GLU A 458 -6.99 -41.81 23.95
C GLU A 458 -7.39 -41.47 22.52
N GLU A 459 -8.67 -41.52 22.18
CA GLU A 459 -9.19 -41.13 20.89
C GLU A 459 -8.92 -39.63 20.62
N ARG A 460 -9.14 -38.77 21.61
CA ARG A 460 -8.83 -37.33 21.54
C ARG A 460 -7.33 -37.07 21.40
N ILE A 461 -6.48 -37.76 22.16
CA ILE A 461 -5.00 -37.63 22.04
C ILE A 461 -4.54 -38.04 20.63
N ALA A 462 -5.07 -39.13 20.08
CA ALA A 462 -4.78 -39.57 18.73
C ALA A 462 -5.23 -38.53 17.68
N TYR A 463 -6.39 -37.92 17.89
CA TYR A 463 -6.90 -36.85 17.04
C TYR A 463 -6.00 -35.60 17.10
N PHE A 464 -5.62 -35.13 18.30
CA PHE A 464 -4.75 -33.96 18.47
C PHE A 464 -3.37 -34.19 17.85
N ASN A 465 -2.78 -35.35 18.00
CA ASN A 465 -1.51 -35.72 17.37
C ASN A 465 -1.61 -35.68 15.85
N ARG A 466 -2.74 -36.15 15.30
CA ARG A 466 -2.98 -36.07 13.85
C ARG A 466 -3.09 -34.60 13.38
N VAL A 467 -3.82 -33.76 14.11
CA VAL A 467 -3.93 -32.32 13.79
C VAL A 467 -2.56 -31.64 13.79
N LEU A 468 -1.70 -31.95 14.78
CA LEU A 468 -0.36 -31.37 14.89
C LEU A 468 0.63 -31.86 13.82
N SER A 469 0.35 -33.00 13.17
CA SER A 469 1.20 -33.60 12.13
C SER A 469 0.74 -33.28 10.71
N ASP A 470 -0.46 -32.74 10.52
CA ASP A 470 -1.06 -32.52 9.20
C ASP A 470 -1.56 -31.08 9.04
N GLU A 471 -0.80 -30.24 8.32
CA GLU A 471 -1.15 -28.87 8.03
C GLU A 471 -2.46 -28.75 7.26
N SER A 472 -2.79 -29.72 6.41
CA SER A 472 -4.04 -29.71 5.64
C SER A 472 -5.26 -29.80 6.55
N LEU A 473 -5.15 -30.56 7.63
CA LEU A 473 -6.20 -30.69 8.64
C LEU A 473 -6.36 -29.40 9.46
N VAL A 474 -5.26 -28.70 9.76
CA VAL A 474 -5.30 -27.38 10.42
C VAL A 474 -6.08 -26.37 9.56
N ARG A 475 -5.79 -26.32 8.26
CA ARG A 475 -6.51 -25.46 7.30
C ARG A 475 -7.98 -25.82 7.16
N GLN A 476 -8.30 -27.10 7.18
CA GLN A 476 -9.70 -27.55 7.16
C GLN A 476 -10.44 -27.10 8.41
N ILE A 477 -9.87 -27.27 9.60
CA ILE A 477 -10.44 -26.81 10.87
C ILE A 477 -10.68 -25.29 10.81
N LEU A 478 -9.69 -24.54 10.34
CA LEU A 478 -9.82 -23.10 10.18
C LEU A 478 -10.97 -22.71 9.25
N LYS A 479 -11.09 -23.40 8.11
CA LYS A 479 -12.18 -23.20 7.16
C LYS A 479 -13.57 -23.47 7.78
N GLU A 480 -13.70 -24.57 8.53
CA GLU A 480 -14.93 -24.93 9.23
C GLU A 480 -15.32 -23.88 10.29
N GLU A 481 -14.33 -23.41 11.07
CA GLU A 481 -14.55 -22.39 12.10
C GLU A 481 -14.95 -21.05 11.52
N LEU A 482 -14.29 -20.59 10.46
CA LEU A 482 -14.65 -19.37 9.75
C LEU A 482 -16.05 -19.45 9.13
N THR A 483 -16.39 -20.59 8.53
CA THR A 483 -17.72 -20.82 7.96
C THR A 483 -18.82 -20.74 9.04
N ALA A 484 -18.60 -21.38 10.18
CA ALA A 484 -19.55 -21.34 11.30
C ALA A 484 -19.76 -19.92 11.84
N ILE A 485 -18.69 -19.10 11.87
CA ILE A 485 -18.79 -17.68 12.29
C ILE A 485 -19.57 -16.88 11.25
N ALA A 486 -19.31 -17.08 9.95
CA ALA A 486 -20.03 -16.41 8.88
C ALA A 486 -21.53 -16.74 8.88
N GLU A 487 -21.90 -17.99 9.18
CA GLU A 487 -23.30 -18.41 9.30
C GLU A 487 -23.98 -17.81 10.54
N LYS A 488 -23.27 -17.79 11.67
CA LYS A 488 -23.82 -17.35 12.96
C LYS A 488 -23.98 -15.82 13.05
N PHE A 489 -23.03 -15.04 12.54
CA PHE A 489 -22.97 -13.59 12.72
C PHE A 489 -23.07 -12.79 11.43
N GLY A 490 -22.97 -13.44 10.28
CA GLY A 490 -23.00 -12.77 8.99
C GLY A 490 -24.38 -12.19 8.67
N ASP A 491 -24.38 -10.99 8.13
CA ASP A 491 -25.55 -10.26 7.65
C ASP A 491 -25.37 -9.84 6.19
N ASP A 492 -26.37 -9.18 5.63
CA ASP A 492 -26.31 -8.66 4.27
C ASP A 492 -25.52 -7.36 4.21
N ARG A 493 -24.96 -7.07 3.04
CA ARG A 493 -24.27 -5.82 2.74
C ARG A 493 -25.20 -4.63 2.97
N LYS A 494 -24.71 -3.62 3.67
CA LYS A 494 -25.43 -2.37 3.96
C LYS A 494 -25.18 -1.29 2.93
N THR A 495 -23.93 -1.15 2.46
CA THR A 495 -23.50 -0.10 1.50
C THR A 495 -23.67 -0.60 0.07
N GLU A 496 -24.36 0.16 -0.75
CA GLU A 496 -24.49 -0.09 -2.18
C GLU A 496 -23.23 0.38 -2.92
N ILE A 497 -22.85 -0.35 -3.98
CA ILE A 497 -21.76 0.05 -4.87
C ILE A 497 -22.36 0.26 -6.24
N GLN A 498 -22.32 1.50 -6.75
CA GLN A 498 -22.80 1.84 -8.09
C GLN A 498 -21.62 2.01 -9.01
N ASP A 499 -21.71 1.40 -10.19
CA ASP A 499 -20.75 1.60 -11.27
C ASP A 499 -21.04 2.96 -11.92
N VAL A 500 -20.03 3.80 -12.04
CA VAL A 500 -20.14 5.09 -12.72
C VAL A 500 -19.60 4.92 -14.12
N GLU A 501 -20.37 5.25 -15.13
CA GLU A 501 -20.01 5.08 -16.55
C GLU A 501 -18.71 5.84 -16.94
N ASP A 502 -18.31 6.87 -16.18
CA ASP A 502 -17.09 7.66 -16.41
C ASP A 502 -15.85 7.18 -15.62
N GLU A 503 -15.97 6.15 -14.80
CA GLU A 503 -14.90 5.66 -13.91
C GLU A 503 -14.39 4.24 -14.23
N ILE A 504 -14.57 3.77 -15.43
CA ILE A 504 -13.61 2.82 -15.98
C ILE A 504 -12.40 3.69 -16.33
N ASP A 505 -11.45 3.81 -15.40
CA ASP A 505 -10.17 4.38 -15.74
C ASP A 505 -9.65 3.49 -16.87
N ILE A 506 -9.65 4.03 -18.08
CA ILE A 506 -9.15 3.32 -19.27
C ILE A 506 -7.75 2.78 -18.96
N GLU A 507 -7.06 3.43 -18.04
CA GLU A 507 -5.74 3.06 -17.51
C GLU A 507 -5.74 1.68 -16.82
N ASP A 508 -6.79 1.35 -16.05
CA ASP A 508 -6.89 0.05 -15.34
C ASP A 508 -7.19 -1.14 -16.30
N LEU A 509 -7.66 -0.84 -17.51
CA LEU A 509 -7.92 -1.85 -18.54
C LEU A 509 -6.73 -2.06 -19.50
N ILE A 510 -5.71 -1.20 -19.39
CA ILE A 510 -4.54 -1.24 -20.27
C ILE A 510 -3.40 -1.89 -19.49
N GLU A 511 -2.83 -2.94 -20.07
CA GLU A 511 -1.66 -3.60 -19.51
C GLU A 511 -0.47 -2.63 -19.45
N GLU A 512 0.17 -2.55 -18.29
CA GLU A 512 1.37 -1.75 -18.11
C GLU A 512 2.54 -2.42 -18.82
N GLU A 513 3.00 -1.83 -19.92
CA GLU A 513 4.15 -2.32 -20.66
C GLU A 513 5.13 -1.20 -21.02
N GLN A 514 6.39 -1.56 -21.21
CA GLN A 514 7.42 -0.65 -21.68
C GLN A 514 7.34 -0.49 -23.20
N CYS A 515 7.21 0.75 -23.66
CA CYS A 515 7.10 1.08 -25.07
C CYS A 515 8.19 2.06 -25.52
N VAL A 516 8.61 1.95 -26.79
CA VAL A 516 9.43 2.93 -27.49
C VAL A 516 8.51 3.96 -28.12
N PHE A 517 8.67 5.21 -27.74
CA PHE A 517 7.97 6.35 -28.31
C PHE A 517 8.89 7.04 -29.33
N THR A 518 8.41 7.24 -30.53
CA THR A 518 9.17 7.84 -31.62
C THR A 518 8.44 9.05 -32.16
N LEU A 519 9.13 10.20 -32.25
CA LEU A 519 8.61 11.46 -32.80
C LEU A 519 9.42 11.86 -34.03
N THR A 520 8.73 12.27 -35.11
CA THR A 520 9.38 12.82 -36.31
C THR A 520 9.28 14.35 -36.38
N GLU A 521 10.12 14.98 -37.20
CA GLU A 521 10.12 16.42 -37.42
C GLU A 521 8.81 16.93 -38.00
N ALA A 522 8.15 16.13 -38.85
CA ALA A 522 6.83 16.44 -39.38
C ALA A 522 5.69 16.24 -38.34
N GLY A 523 6.02 15.88 -37.08
CA GLY A 523 5.06 15.75 -35.98
C GLY A 523 4.30 14.43 -35.95
N TYR A 524 4.81 13.35 -36.55
CA TYR A 524 4.23 12.01 -36.39
C TYR A 524 4.79 11.33 -35.16
N ILE A 525 3.90 10.78 -34.35
CA ILE A 525 4.24 10.04 -33.14
C ILE A 525 3.65 8.63 -33.18
N LYS A 526 4.35 7.67 -32.60
CA LYS A 526 3.86 6.33 -32.35
C LYS A 526 4.47 5.76 -31.08
N ARG A 527 3.81 4.74 -30.51
CA ARG A 527 4.41 3.85 -29.53
C ARG A 527 4.54 2.43 -30.11
N THR A 528 5.58 1.74 -29.75
CA THR A 528 5.83 0.35 -30.14
C THR A 528 6.37 -0.40 -28.92
N PRO A 529 5.81 -1.56 -28.54
CA PRO A 529 6.33 -2.35 -27.43
C PRO A 529 7.83 -2.63 -27.56
N VAL A 530 8.58 -2.52 -26.45
CA VAL A 530 10.02 -2.77 -26.43
C VAL A 530 10.33 -4.22 -26.84
N SER A 531 9.45 -5.16 -26.47
CA SER A 531 9.53 -6.58 -26.83
C SER A 531 9.60 -6.85 -28.35
N GLU A 532 9.07 -5.95 -29.17
CA GLU A 532 9.22 -6.07 -30.62
C GLU A 532 10.68 -5.88 -31.13
N TYR A 533 11.59 -5.29 -30.32
CA TYR A 533 12.98 -5.03 -30.70
C TYR A 533 13.90 -6.05 -30.02
N THR A 534 14.40 -7.04 -30.77
CA THR A 534 15.38 -8.03 -30.28
C THR A 534 16.74 -7.40 -30.08
N ALA A 535 17.41 -7.73 -28.95
CA ALA A 535 18.76 -7.27 -28.66
C ALA A 535 19.78 -7.77 -29.73
N GLN A 536 20.79 -6.95 -30.07
CA GLN A 536 21.84 -7.25 -31.04
C GLN A 536 23.22 -7.00 -30.43
N SER A 537 24.24 -7.78 -30.83
CA SER A 537 25.61 -7.52 -30.44
C SER A 537 26.13 -6.21 -31.04
N LYS A 538 27.12 -5.57 -30.41
CA LYS A 538 27.76 -4.36 -30.91
C LYS A 538 28.28 -4.54 -32.32
N GLY A 539 28.13 -3.51 -33.16
CA GLY A 539 28.53 -3.53 -34.57
C GLY A 539 27.53 -4.24 -35.50
N GLY A 540 26.30 -4.55 -35.01
CA GLY A 540 25.20 -5.04 -35.81
C GLY A 540 24.69 -4.00 -36.81
N MET A 541 23.97 -4.43 -37.86
CA MET A 541 23.50 -3.55 -38.95
C MET A 541 22.08 -2.96 -38.69
N GLY A 542 21.43 -3.26 -37.53
CA GLY A 542 20.10 -2.76 -37.15
C GLY A 542 18.93 -3.28 -37.99
N LYS A 543 17.72 -3.01 -37.53
CA LYS A 543 16.45 -3.30 -38.20
C LYS A 543 15.68 -1.99 -38.48
N LYS A 544 14.83 -1.99 -39.51
CA LYS A 544 14.04 -0.81 -39.88
C LYS A 544 13.03 -0.49 -38.76
N GLY A 545 13.17 0.66 -38.12
CA GLY A 545 12.36 1.09 -36.98
C GLY A 545 11.16 1.93 -37.36
N ILE A 546 11.21 2.69 -38.46
CA ILE A 546 10.10 3.52 -38.97
C ILE A 546 10.28 3.74 -40.46
N THR A 547 9.17 3.92 -41.19
CA THR A 547 9.18 4.39 -42.58
C THR A 547 8.83 5.87 -42.58
N THR A 548 9.83 6.72 -42.83
CA THR A 548 9.66 8.17 -43.02
C THR A 548 9.36 8.50 -44.49
N ARG A 549 8.82 9.70 -44.75
CA ARG A 549 8.81 10.28 -46.11
C ARG A 549 10.23 10.73 -46.47
N GLU A 550 10.52 10.93 -47.75
CA GLU A 550 11.86 11.34 -48.24
C GLU A 550 12.44 12.59 -47.56
N GLU A 551 11.56 13.44 -46.93
CA GLU A 551 11.97 14.69 -46.24
C GLU A 551 11.66 14.72 -44.74
N ASP A 552 11.22 13.62 -44.12
CA ASP A 552 10.85 13.55 -42.66
C ASP A 552 11.88 12.76 -41.86
N THR A 553 12.42 13.32 -40.78
CA THR A 553 13.46 12.73 -39.95
C THR A 553 12.95 12.50 -38.53
N VAL A 554 13.52 11.50 -37.84
CA VAL A 554 13.19 11.25 -36.42
C VAL A 554 13.89 12.29 -35.57
N VAL A 555 13.13 12.97 -34.71
CA VAL A 555 13.64 14.03 -33.82
C VAL A 555 13.94 13.50 -32.43
N ASP A 556 13.06 12.65 -31.90
CA ASP A 556 13.21 12.13 -30.53
C ASP A 556 12.74 10.68 -30.42
N VAL A 557 13.45 9.92 -29.58
CA VAL A 557 13.12 8.54 -29.23
C VAL A 557 13.39 8.34 -27.74
N PHE A 558 12.44 7.76 -27.02
CA PHE A 558 12.62 7.40 -25.63
C PHE A 558 11.74 6.21 -25.26
N THR A 559 12.04 5.59 -24.11
CA THR A 559 11.23 4.52 -23.54
C THR A 559 10.46 5.04 -22.33
N ALA A 560 9.21 4.61 -22.20
CA ALA A 560 8.36 4.90 -21.06
C ALA A 560 7.28 3.81 -20.95
N SER A 561 6.66 3.69 -19.76
CA SER A 561 5.49 2.85 -19.55
C SER A 561 4.26 3.42 -20.25
N THR A 562 3.33 2.54 -20.64
CA THR A 562 1.99 2.92 -21.12
C THR A 562 1.25 3.81 -20.11
N HIS A 563 1.51 3.67 -18.81
CA HIS A 563 0.87 4.43 -17.71
C HIS A 563 1.58 5.73 -17.37
N ASP A 564 2.79 5.98 -17.87
CA ASP A 564 3.51 7.23 -17.63
C ASP A 564 2.82 8.42 -18.29
N GLN A 565 2.95 9.59 -17.67
CA GLN A 565 2.53 10.84 -18.28
C GLN A 565 3.64 11.33 -19.21
N ILE A 566 3.28 11.70 -20.42
CA ILE A 566 4.19 12.27 -21.40
C ILE A 566 3.89 13.74 -21.55
N LEU A 567 4.89 14.57 -21.26
CA LEU A 567 4.88 16.00 -21.40
C LEU A 567 5.51 16.38 -22.75
N PHE A 568 4.80 17.14 -23.54
CA PHE A 568 5.22 17.60 -24.86
C PHE A 568 5.54 19.09 -24.77
N PHE A 569 6.79 19.45 -25.00
CA PHE A 569 7.28 20.82 -24.99
C PHE A 569 7.43 21.34 -26.41
N THR A 570 6.84 22.50 -26.68
CA THR A 570 6.81 23.09 -28.02
C THR A 570 7.83 24.20 -28.20
N ASP A 571 8.08 24.57 -29.46
CA ASP A 571 8.91 25.70 -29.89
C ASP A 571 8.41 27.05 -29.35
N THR A 572 7.14 27.15 -29.01
CA THR A 572 6.56 28.34 -28.36
C THR A 572 6.75 28.35 -26.83
N GLY A 573 7.39 27.31 -26.26
CA GLY A 573 7.59 27.14 -24.82
C GLY A 573 6.34 26.73 -24.06
N LYS A 574 5.33 26.21 -24.75
CA LYS A 574 4.16 25.57 -24.12
C LYS A 574 4.45 24.09 -23.80
N VAL A 575 3.70 23.57 -22.85
CA VAL A 575 3.72 22.16 -22.50
C VAL A 575 2.30 21.59 -22.52
N TYR A 576 2.15 20.42 -23.15
CA TYR A 576 0.95 19.60 -23.20
C TYR A 576 1.20 18.28 -22.48
N ARG A 577 0.15 17.58 -22.05
CA ARG A 577 0.23 16.32 -21.32
C ARG A 577 -0.70 15.27 -21.90
N LYS A 578 -0.18 14.05 -22.07
CA LYS A 578 -0.96 12.85 -22.40
C LYS A 578 -0.41 11.64 -21.64
N LYS A 579 -1.25 10.63 -21.41
CA LYS A 579 -0.81 9.32 -20.94
C LYS A 579 -0.20 8.50 -22.07
N GLY A 580 0.78 7.65 -21.79
CA GLY A 580 1.45 6.83 -22.80
C GLY A 580 0.48 5.98 -23.62
N TYR A 581 -0.52 5.36 -22.99
CA TYR A 581 -1.56 4.59 -23.67
C TYR A 581 -2.46 5.41 -24.61
N GLN A 582 -2.55 6.72 -24.44
CA GLN A 582 -3.32 7.60 -25.34
C GLN A 582 -2.60 7.86 -26.68
N ILE A 583 -1.33 7.46 -26.78
CA ILE A 583 -0.59 7.50 -28.04
C ILE A 583 -0.84 6.18 -28.78
N PRO A 584 -1.34 6.23 -30.03
CA PRO A 584 -1.68 5.03 -30.77
C PRO A 584 -0.49 4.09 -30.95
N GLU A 585 -0.73 2.81 -30.69
CA GLU A 585 0.22 1.74 -30.96
C GLU A 585 0.35 1.54 -32.47
N SER A 586 1.56 1.29 -32.90
CA SER A 586 1.86 1.07 -34.32
C SER A 586 3.07 0.18 -34.47
N GLY A 587 3.02 -0.72 -35.45
CA GLY A 587 4.14 -1.62 -35.75
C GLY A 587 5.43 -0.87 -36.12
N LYS A 588 6.56 -1.58 -36.06
CA LYS A 588 7.91 -1.04 -36.30
C LYS A 588 8.05 -0.13 -37.54
N THR A 589 7.44 -0.53 -38.66
CA THR A 589 7.58 0.17 -39.93
C THR A 589 6.46 1.19 -40.22
N ALA A 590 5.46 1.26 -39.34
CA ALA A 590 4.35 2.20 -39.53
C ALA A 590 4.78 3.64 -39.28
N LYS A 591 4.11 4.57 -39.94
CA LYS A 591 4.41 6.02 -39.90
C LYS A 591 4.01 6.67 -38.58
N GLY A 592 3.03 6.10 -37.84
CA GLY A 592 2.42 6.69 -36.66
C GLY A 592 1.33 7.71 -36.95
N THR A 593 0.85 8.40 -35.94
CA THR A 593 -0.23 9.38 -35.97
C THR A 593 0.29 10.79 -35.82
N ASN A 594 -0.24 11.74 -36.56
CA ASN A 594 0.16 13.14 -36.44
C ASN A 594 -0.30 13.73 -35.10
N LEU A 595 0.60 14.40 -34.39
CA LEU A 595 0.36 15.00 -33.05
C LEU A 595 -0.80 15.99 -33.01
N ILE A 596 -1.11 16.65 -34.12
CA ILE A 596 -2.28 17.56 -34.23
C ILE A 596 -3.60 16.81 -33.93
N ASN A 597 -3.65 15.50 -34.23
CA ASN A 597 -4.82 14.68 -33.93
C ASN A 597 -4.89 14.22 -32.46
N ILE A 598 -3.80 14.37 -31.74
CA ILE A 598 -3.67 13.90 -30.33
C ILE A 598 -3.66 15.08 -29.35
N LEU A 599 -2.97 16.17 -29.72
CA LEU A 599 -2.78 17.38 -28.92
C LEU A 599 -3.51 18.57 -29.56
N GLN A 600 -4.06 19.46 -28.75
CA GLN A 600 -4.64 20.72 -29.21
C GLN A 600 -3.55 21.78 -29.48
N ILE A 601 -2.66 21.49 -30.41
CA ILE A 601 -1.53 22.37 -30.80
C ILE A 601 -2.05 23.52 -31.70
N GLU A 602 -1.52 24.73 -31.50
CA GLU A 602 -1.84 25.87 -32.36
C GLU A 602 -1.24 25.72 -33.75
N GLN A 603 -1.83 26.39 -34.74
CA GLN A 603 -1.35 26.32 -36.12
C GLN A 603 0.08 26.89 -36.19
N GLY A 604 1.03 26.10 -36.68
CA GLY A 604 2.45 26.49 -36.80
C GLY A 604 3.32 26.11 -35.59
N GLU A 605 2.73 25.69 -34.49
CA GLU A 605 3.45 25.22 -33.29
C GLU A 605 3.99 23.78 -33.49
N ARG A 606 5.23 23.51 -33.08
CA ARG A 606 5.89 22.19 -33.22
C ARG A 606 6.39 21.68 -31.87
N VAL A 607 6.25 20.38 -31.66
CA VAL A 607 6.83 19.72 -30.47
C VAL A 607 8.31 19.48 -30.71
N GLN A 608 9.17 19.94 -29.79
CA GLN A 608 10.61 19.88 -29.89
C GLN A 608 11.24 18.93 -28.88
N ALA A 609 10.58 18.69 -27.75
CA ALA A 609 11.09 17.78 -26.72
C ALA A 609 9.94 17.06 -26.05
N MET A 610 10.19 15.83 -25.66
CA MET A 610 9.27 15.03 -24.87
C MET A 610 9.93 14.57 -23.57
N LEU A 611 9.13 14.45 -22.50
CA LEU A 611 9.56 13.93 -21.22
C LEU A 611 8.48 13.00 -20.69
N HIS A 612 8.85 11.80 -20.29
CA HIS A 612 7.99 10.97 -19.49
C HIS A 612 8.09 11.38 -18.02
N TYR A 613 6.96 11.39 -17.32
CA TYR A 613 6.84 11.77 -15.92
C TYR A 613 5.91 10.81 -15.19
N ARG A 614 6.37 10.32 -14.04
CA ARG A 614 5.57 9.49 -13.13
C ARG A 614 5.33 10.25 -11.83
N GLU A 615 4.08 10.39 -11.43
CA GLU A 615 3.71 11.14 -10.23
C GLU A 615 4.02 10.32 -8.97
N THR A 616 5.08 10.69 -8.25
CA THR A 616 5.59 9.96 -7.05
C THR A 616 5.27 10.62 -5.70
N GLY A 617 4.36 11.52 -5.64
CA GLY A 617 3.52 11.90 -4.48
C GLY A 617 4.09 12.78 -3.36
N GLU A 618 5.37 12.83 -2.98
CA GLU A 618 5.81 13.52 -1.75
C GLU A 618 7.11 14.34 -1.85
N GLU A 619 7.85 14.32 -2.95
CA GLU A 619 9.12 15.04 -3.08
C GLU A 619 8.95 16.33 -3.87
N GLN A 620 9.68 17.38 -3.47
CA GLN A 620 9.72 18.65 -4.21
C GLN A 620 10.56 18.48 -5.47
N LEU A 621 9.90 18.16 -6.59
CA LEU A 621 10.54 17.89 -7.88
C LEU A 621 10.62 19.13 -8.73
N TYR A 622 11.66 19.20 -9.56
CA TYR A 622 11.91 20.27 -10.49
C TYR A 622 12.14 19.72 -11.90
N LEU A 623 11.85 20.53 -12.91
CA LEU A 623 12.24 20.29 -14.29
C LEU A 623 13.44 21.18 -14.64
N MET A 624 14.58 20.57 -14.88
CA MET A 624 15.76 21.23 -15.45
C MET A 624 15.65 21.22 -16.96
N MET A 625 15.41 22.39 -17.54
CA MET A 625 15.27 22.59 -18.98
C MET A 625 16.57 23.15 -19.53
N VAL A 626 17.02 22.63 -20.66
CA VAL A 626 18.27 23.06 -21.33
C VAL A 626 17.98 23.32 -22.78
N THR A 627 18.32 24.50 -23.26
CA THR A 627 18.16 24.93 -24.66
C THR A 627 19.37 24.63 -25.50
N ARG A 628 19.20 24.65 -26.81
CA ARG A 628 20.27 24.47 -27.82
C ARG A 628 21.37 25.49 -27.69
N ASN A 629 21.05 26.73 -27.33
CA ASN A 629 21.99 27.81 -27.13
C ASN A 629 22.66 27.80 -25.75
N GLY A 630 22.42 26.77 -24.94
CA GLY A 630 23.06 26.57 -23.66
C GLY A 630 22.46 27.34 -22.49
N THR A 631 21.21 27.81 -22.64
CA THR A 631 20.43 28.39 -21.54
C THR A 631 19.80 27.26 -20.70
N VAL A 632 19.76 27.43 -19.37
CA VAL A 632 19.18 26.48 -18.43
C VAL A 632 18.14 27.16 -17.57
N LYS A 633 17.07 26.39 -17.25
CA LYS A 633 16.01 26.82 -16.36
C LYS A 633 15.61 25.70 -15.44
N ARG A 634 15.39 26.01 -14.16
CA ARG A 634 14.85 25.10 -13.17
C ARG A 634 13.42 25.51 -12.82
N LEU A 635 12.43 24.68 -13.14
CA LEU A 635 11.01 24.94 -12.92
C LEU A 635 10.46 23.95 -11.91
N PRO A 636 9.79 24.37 -10.81
CA PRO A 636 9.08 23.43 -9.93
C PRO A 636 7.97 22.68 -10.68
N VAL A 637 7.89 21.34 -10.52
CA VAL A 637 6.84 20.50 -11.17
C VAL A 637 5.44 20.92 -10.75
N GLU A 638 5.28 21.44 -9.53
CA GLU A 638 4.02 21.99 -9.04
C GLU A 638 3.45 23.11 -9.92
N ALA A 639 4.31 23.86 -10.60
CA ALA A 639 3.88 24.88 -11.53
C ALA A 639 3.10 24.31 -12.75
N LEU A 640 3.16 22.97 -12.97
CA LEU A 640 2.49 22.26 -14.06
C LEU A 640 1.29 21.44 -13.58
N LYS A 641 0.93 21.46 -12.29
CA LYS A 641 -0.21 20.67 -11.75
C LYS A 641 -1.52 20.90 -12.50
N ASN A 642 -1.81 22.13 -12.89
CA ASN A 642 -3.06 22.52 -13.55
C ASN A 642 -2.89 22.62 -15.07
N LEU A 643 -2.33 21.61 -15.71
CA LEU A 643 -2.23 21.52 -17.17
C LEU A 643 -3.61 21.37 -17.81
N ARG A 644 -4.04 22.35 -18.60
CA ARG A 644 -5.27 22.32 -19.40
C ARG A 644 -4.99 21.65 -20.74
N ASN A 645 -6.03 21.15 -21.42
CA ASN A 645 -5.88 20.50 -22.73
C ASN A 645 -5.27 21.43 -23.83
N ASN A 646 -5.40 22.74 -23.69
CA ASN A 646 -4.82 23.73 -24.59
C ASN A 646 -3.37 24.11 -24.26
N GLY A 647 -2.71 23.37 -23.36
CA GLY A 647 -1.35 23.60 -22.91
C GLY A 647 -1.16 24.84 -22.02
N ILE A 648 -0.01 24.92 -21.37
CA ILE A 648 0.43 26.10 -20.59
C ILE A 648 1.87 26.46 -20.95
N ARG A 649 2.22 27.75 -20.83
CA ARG A 649 3.61 28.21 -21.05
C ARG A 649 4.51 27.76 -19.89
N ALA A 650 5.60 27.04 -20.22
CA ALA A 650 6.59 26.54 -19.26
C ALA A 650 7.92 27.29 -19.33
N LEU A 651 8.29 27.83 -20.49
CA LEU A 651 9.55 28.52 -20.77
C LEU A 651 9.34 29.64 -21.79
N THR A 652 10.02 30.79 -21.60
CA THR A 652 10.20 31.82 -22.63
C THR A 652 11.58 31.66 -23.22
N MET A 653 11.69 31.54 -24.54
CA MET A 653 12.94 31.32 -25.26
C MET A 653 13.27 32.54 -26.18
N ASP A 654 14.57 32.72 -26.48
CA ASP A 654 15.01 33.66 -27.48
C ASP A 654 14.62 33.18 -28.90
N GLU A 655 14.51 34.13 -29.84
CA GLU A 655 14.19 33.80 -31.24
C GLU A 655 15.28 32.90 -31.85
N GLY A 656 14.88 31.75 -32.40
CA GLY A 656 15.81 30.78 -33.00
C GLY A 656 16.44 29.78 -32.00
N ASP A 657 16.19 29.91 -30.71
CA ASP A 657 16.62 28.91 -29.74
C ASP A 657 15.60 27.73 -29.68
N GLN A 658 16.03 26.55 -29.25
CA GLN A 658 15.23 25.33 -29.18
C GLN A 658 15.47 24.62 -27.85
N LEU A 659 14.43 23.99 -27.32
CA LEU A 659 14.53 23.15 -26.14
C LEU A 659 15.13 21.80 -26.51
N VAL A 660 16.28 21.45 -25.95
CA VAL A 660 17.00 20.18 -26.25
C VAL A 660 16.74 19.10 -25.21
N SER A 661 16.65 19.47 -23.95
CA SER A 661 16.51 18.48 -22.88
C SER A 661 15.69 19.02 -21.73
N VAL A 662 14.83 18.16 -21.23
CA VAL A 662 14.12 18.36 -19.97
C VAL A 662 14.41 17.18 -19.07
N ARG A 663 14.82 17.43 -17.82
CA ARG A 663 15.14 16.39 -16.83
C ARG A 663 14.47 16.72 -15.52
N GLU A 664 13.89 15.69 -14.90
CA GLU A 664 13.37 15.79 -13.54
C GLU A 664 14.53 15.78 -12.55
N THR A 665 14.50 16.64 -11.56
CA THR A 665 15.51 16.76 -10.49
C THR A 665 14.84 17.00 -9.12
N ASP A 666 15.54 16.65 -8.04
CA ASP A 666 15.03 16.66 -6.66
C ASP A 666 15.69 17.72 -5.75
N GLY A 667 16.56 18.54 -6.29
CA GLY A 667 17.34 19.55 -5.52
C GLY A 667 18.72 19.08 -5.08
N SER A 668 19.07 17.81 -5.30
CA SER A 668 20.37 17.24 -4.91
C SER A 668 21.25 16.84 -6.10
N GLN A 669 20.80 17.08 -7.33
CA GLN A 669 21.42 16.54 -8.52
C GLN A 669 22.56 17.44 -9.07
N LYS A 670 23.53 16.78 -9.67
CA LYS A 670 24.53 17.43 -10.52
C LYS A 670 24.12 17.28 -11.99
N ILE A 671 24.20 18.35 -12.75
CA ILE A 671 23.74 18.40 -14.14
C ILE A 671 24.95 18.43 -15.07
N LEU A 672 25.00 17.46 -15.97
CA LEU A 672 25.95 17.39 -17.06
C LEU A 672 25.28 17.93 -18.34
N ILE A 673 25.92 18.89 -19.01
CA ILE A 673 25.53 19.40 -20.33
C ILE A 673 26.65 19.08 -21.30
N ALA A 674 26.33 18.49 -22.45
CA ALA A 674 27.31 18.18 -23.48
C ALA A 674 26.98 18.85 -24.81
N THR A 675 28.02 19.20 -25.59
CA THR A 675 27.92 19.91 -26.85
C THR A 675 28.29 19.02 -28.04
N HIS A 676 27.83 19.39 -29.20
CA HIS A 676 28.08 18.74 -30.47
C HIS A 676 29.59 18.67 -30.83
N ASP A 677 30.36 19.71 -30.50
CA ASP A 677 31.80 19.77 -30.68
C ASP A 677 32.62 19.08 -29.56
N GLY A 678 31.99 18.27 -28.72
CA GLY A 678 32.70 17.40 -27.80
C GLY A 678 33.09 18.05 -26.46
N MET A 679 32.48 19.14 -26.06
CA MET A 679 32.69 19.77 -24.75
C MET A 679 31.58 19.30 -23.77
N ALA A 680 31.88 19.35 -22.47
CA ALA A 680 30.89 19.10 -21.42
C ALA A 680 31.15 19.97 -20.18
N VAL A 681 30.11 20.35 -19.47
CA VAL A 681 30.15 21.01 -18.17
C VAL A 681 29.32 20.21 -17.17
N VAL A 682 29.79 20.12 -15.93
CA VAL A 682 29.04 19.54 -14.81
C VAL A 682 28.98 20.59 -13.71
N PHE A 683 27.78 20.88 -13.23
CA PHE A 683 27.54 21.85 -12.15
C PHE A 683 26.41 21.36 -11.22
N ASP A 684 26.33 21.93 -10.02
CA ASP A 684 25.26 21.63 -9.08
C ASP A 684 23.95 22.28 -9.54
N GLU A 685 22.82 21.56 -9.51
CA GLU A 685 21.52 22.10 -9.92
C GLU A 685 21.10 23.35 -9.12
N ASN A 686 21.61 23.50 -7.87
CA ASN A 686 21.32 24.65 -7.03
C ASN A 686 22.03 25.92 -7.50
N ASP A 687 23.01 25.82 -8.39
CA ASP A 687 23.56 26.99 -9.12
C ASP A 687 22.49 27.65 -10.01
N VAL A 688 21.40 26.94 -10.30
CA VAL A 688 20.22 27.44 -11.01
C VAL A 688 19.08 27.59 -10.03
N ARG A 689 18.76 28.83 -9.64
CA ARG A 689 17.61 29.09 -8.76
C ARG A 689 16.30 28.62 -9.39
N PRO A 690 15.31 28.10 -8.62
CA PRO A 690 13.97 27.84 -9.13
C PRO A 690 13.34 29.11 -9.71
N MET A 691 12.69 29.00 -10.86
CA MET A 691 12.11 30.12 -11.60
C MET A 691 10.68 29.83 -12.02
N GLY A 692 9.84 30.85 -12.09
CA GLY A 692 8.46 30.75 -12.54
C GLY A 692 8.37 30.47 -14.05
N ARG A 693 7.16 30.08 -14.50
CA ARG A 693 6.87 29.63 -15.88
C ARG A 693 7.31 30.61 -16.97
N SER A 694 7.16 31.91 -16.78
CA SER A 694 7.45 32.95 -17.76
C SER A 694 8.94 33.39 -17.84
N ALA A 695 9.83 32.84 -16.98
CA ALA A 695 11.24 33.20 -17.01
C ALA A 695 11.97 32.56 -18.19
N MET A 696 13.01 33.23 -18.71
CA MET A 696 13.85 32.76 -19.82
C MET A 696 14.95 31.79 -19.39
N GLY A 697 15.39 31.81 -18.13
CA GLY A 697 16.49 31.01 -17.62
C GLY A 697 17.81 31.77 -17.45
N VAL A 698 18.89 31.04 -17.29
CA VAL A 698 20.26 31.53 -17.09
C VAL A 698 21.24 30.74 -17.94
N ARG A 699 22.46 31.30 -18.21
CA ARG A 699 23.47 30.58 -18.99
C ARG A 699 23.98 29.35 -18.24
N GLY A 700 23.86 28.15 -18.87
CA GLY A 700 24.37 26.88 -18.38
C GLY A 700 25.79 26.58 -18.85
N ILE A 701 26.07 26.75 -20.14
CA ILE A 701 27.37 26.56 -20.76
C ILE A 701 27.66 27.72 -21.74
N ARG A 702 28.95 28.04 -21.93
CA ARG A 702 29.39 28.97 -22.96
C ARG A 702 29.78 28.17 -24.20
N LEU A 703 29.07 28.33 -25.29
CA LEU A 703 29.31 27.69 -26.56
C LEU A 703 30.42 28.40 -27.37
N ARG A 704 31.11 27.60 -28.19
CA ARG A 704 31.99 28.11 -29.27
C ARG A 704 31.14 28.52 -30.46
N GLU A 705 31.73 29.24 -31.39
CA GLU A 705 31.07 29.62 -32.64
C GLU A 705 30.67 28.37 -33.46
N GLY A 706 29.42 28.23 -33.79
CA GLY A 706 28.87 27.09 -34.50
C GLY A 706 28.60 25.81 -33.67
N ASP A 707 28.92 25.80 -32.36
CA ASP A 707 28.63 24.71 -31.46
C ASP A 707 27.25 24.85 -30.82
N TYR A 708 26.65 23.76 -30.41
CA TYR A 708 25.35 23.73 -29.77
C TYR A 708 25.23 22.57 -28.77
N VAL A 709 24.28 22.65 -27.85
CA VAL A 709 24.01 21.60 -26.87
C VAL A 709 23.29 20.43 -27.54
N VAL A 710 23.80 19.21 -27.34
CA VAL A 710 23.17 17.96 -27.84
C VAL A 710 22.43 17.17 -26.79
N GLY A 711 22.65 17.48 -25.51
CA GLY A 711 21.94 16.79 -24.44
C GLY A 711 22.41 17.22 -23.05
N ALA A 712 21.55 16.88 -22.08
CA ALA A 712 21.84 17.05 -20.68
C ALA A 712 21.41 15.81 -19.88
N ALA A 713 22.14 15.48 -18.82
CA ALA A 713 21.87 14.32 -17.98
C ALA A 713 22.17 14.63 -16.50
N ARG A 714 21.59 13.84 -15.59
CA ARG A 714 21.93 13.86 -14.17
C ARG A 714 23.24 13.09 -13.97
N ALA A 715 24.26 13.76 -13.46
CA ALA A 715 25.58 13.17 -13.18
C ALA A 715 25.54 12.46 -11.81
N ARG A 716 25.29 11.16 -11.81
CA ARG A 716 25.18 10.30 -10.60
C ARG A 716 26.50 9.64 -10.31
N GLU A 717 26.94 9.64 -9.04
CA GLU A 717 28.15 8.94 -8.59
C GLU A 717 28.04 7.41 -8.84
N GLY A 718 29.17 6.75 -9.19
CA GLY A 718 29.21 5.34 -9.51
C GLY A 718 28.59 4.96 -10.86
N LYS A 719 28.19 5.93 -11.69
CA LYS A 719 27.62 5.72 -13.02
C LYS A 719 28.60 6.21 -14.11
N SER A 720 28.28 5.85 -15.35
CA SER A 720 29.10 6.21 -16.50
C SER A 720 28.37 7.12 -17.47
N VAL A 721 29.08 8.08 -18.05
CA VAL A 721 28.61 8.93 -19.14
C VAL A 721 28.77 8.18 -20.46
N LEU A 722 27.66 7.75 -21.04
CA LEU A 722 27.59 7.18 -22.38
C LEU A 722 27.52 8.30 -23.42
N THR A 723 28.43 8.31 -24.36
CA THR A 723 28.48 9.31 -25.44
C THR A 723 28.45 8.58 -26.78
N ILE A 724 27.58 9.01 -27.69
CA ILE A 724 27.41 8.45 -29.03
C ILE A 724 27.63 9.54 -30.07
N THR A 725 28.23 9.19 -31.23
CA THR A 725 28.54 10.07 -32.33
C THR A 725 27.71 9.75 -33.58
N GLU A 726 27.64 10.69 -34.52
CA GLU A 726 26.93 10.59 -35.79
C GLU A 726 27.32 9.33 -36.59
N LYS A 727 28.61 8.93 -36.55
CA LYS A 727 29.09 7.77 -37.30
C LYS A 727 29.05 6.46 -36.50
N GLY A 728 28.20 6.38 -35.47
CA GLY A 728 27.92 5.16 -34.72
C GLY A 728 29.06 4.70 -33.80
N TYR A 729 29.99 5.59 -33.43
CA TYR A 729 30.99 5.33 -32.40
C TYR A 729 30.41 5.72 -31.03
N GLY A 730 30.84 4.98 -29.99
CA GLY A 730 30.39 5.26 -28.64
C GLY A 730 31.39 4.83 -27.57
N LYS A 731 31.28 5.39 -26.39
CA LYS A 731 32.05 5.00 -25.20
C LYS A 731 31.28 5.32 -23.92
N ARG A 732 31.68 4.63 -22.83
CA ARG A 732 31.31 4.97 -21.47
C ARG A 732 32.52 5.58 -20.76
N THR A 733 32.32 6.61 -19.93
CA THR A 733 33.35 7.22 -19.10
C THR A 733 32.76 7.44 -17.70
N PRO A 734 33.46 7.02 -16.61
CA PRO A 734 32.98 7.25 -15.24
C PRO A 734 32.64 8.72 -14.99
N VAL A 735 31.55 8.98 -14.27
CA VAL A 735 31.07 10.35 -13.97
C VAL A 735 32.15 11.11 -13.17
N GLU A 736 32.92 10.43 -12.34
CA GLU A 736 33.99 10.97 -11.49
C GLU A 736 35.11 11.64 -12.29
N GLU A 737 35.29 11.26 -13.54
CA GLU A 737 36.26 11.87 -14.46
C GLU A 737 35.85 13.29 -14.89
N TYR A 738 34.62 13.70 -14.63
CA TYR A 738 34.10 15.03 -14.94
C TYR A 738 34.09 15.92 -13.68
N ARG A 739 35.05 16.83 -13.59
CA ARG A 739 35.10 17.76 -12.48
C ARG A 739 33.86 18.65 -12.42
N ILE A 740 33.36 18.85 -11.23
CA ILE A 740 32.28 19.82 -10.98
C ILE A 740 32.84 21.23 -11.10
N THR A 741 32.15 22.09 -11.84
CA THR A 741 32.49 23.47 -12.04
C THR A 741 31.25 24.35 -11.89
N ASN A 742 31.42 25.68 -11.79
CA ASN A 742 30.29 26.59 -11.86
C ASN A 742 29.66 26.56 -13.26
N ARG A 743 28.35 26.82 -13.36
CA ARG A 743 27.64 26.96 -14.64
C ARG A 743 28.19 28.11 -15.47
N GLY A 744 27.95 28.11 -16.78
CA GLY A 744 28.28 29.20 -17.69
C GLY A 744 29.74 29.23 -18.15
N GLY A 745 30.56 28.21 -17.84
CA GLY A 745 31.93 28.02 -18.33
C GLY A 745 32.01 27.43 -19.74
N LEU A 746 33.22 27.33 -20.32
CA LEU A 746 33.44 26.66 -21.60
C LEU A 746 33.42 25.14 -21.51
N GLY A 747 33.40 24.57 -20.28
CA GLY A 747 33.45 23.15 -20.03
C GLY A 747 34.83 22.52 -20.24
N ILE A 748 34.82 21.19 -20.26
CA ILE A 748 35.99 20.32 -20.44
C ILE A 748 35.75 19.41 -21.64
N LYS A 749 36.80 18.89 -22.22
CA LYS A 749 36.72 17.98 -23.36
C LYS A 749 36.11 16.63 -22.95
N ASN A 750 34.96 16.28 -23.55
CA ASN A 750 34.21 15.03 -23.32
C ASN A 750 34.65 13.94 -24.31
N TYR A 751 34.89 14.30 -25.57
CA TYR A 751 35.13 13.34 -26.64
C TYR A 751 36.21 13.81 -27.59
N GLN A 752 36.99 12.91 -28.18
CA GLN A 752 37.93 13.25 -29.22
C GLN A 752 37.27 13.05 -30.59
N ILE A 753 36.78 14.14 -31.14
CA ILE A 753 36.16 14.17 -32.46
C ILE A 753 37.22 14.05 -33.52
N THR A 754 36.98 13.22 -34.54
CA THR A 754 37.80 13.02 -35.75
C THR A 754 36.87 12.82 -36.93
N ASP A 755 37.34 12.94 -38.15
CA ASP A 755 36.59 12.65 -39.38
C ASP A 755 36.03 11.22 -39.40
N LYS A 756 36.66 10.28 -38.70
CA LYS A 756 36.24 8.90 -38.56
C LYS A 756 35.05 8.73 -37.63
N THR A 757 34.99 9.45 -36.53
CA THR A 757 33.96 9.27 -35.50
C THR A 757 32.76 10.15 -35.76
N GLY A 758 32.90 11.27 -36.45
CA GLY A 758 31.87 12.30 -36.52
C GLY A 758 31.68 13.05 -35.19
N LYS A 759 30.78 13.97 -35.14
CA LYS A 759 30.44 14.79 -33.97
C LYS A 759 29.47 14.05 -33.00
N ILE A 760 29.28 14.61 -31.82
CA ILE A 760 28.40 14.00 -30.80
C ILE A 760 26.92 14.22 -31.16
N VAL A 761 26.13 13.16 -31.10
CA VAL A 761 24.67 13.18 -31.28
C VAL A 761 23.95 13.20 -29.92
N GLY A 762 24.45 12.47 -28.95
CA GLY A 762 23.77 12.39 -27.67
C GLY A 762 24.65 11.88 -26.53
N VAL A 763 24.20 12.21 -25.31
CA VAL A 763 24.86 11.84 -24.06
C VAL A 763 23.80 11.38 -23.05
N LYS A 764 24.04 10.27 -22.39
CA LYS A 764 23.21 9.72 -21.29
C LYS A 764 24.11 9.31 -20.12
N VAL A 765 23.55 9.20 -18.93
CA VAL A 765 24.23 8.62 -17.77
C VAL A 765 23.62 7.24 -17.52
N VAL A 766 24.45 6.21 -17.45
CA VAL A 766 24.07 4.79 -17.44
C VAL A 766 24.76 4.05 -16.29
N ASP A 767 24.17 2.98 -15.81
CA ASP A 767 24.79 2.07 -14.84
C ASP A 767 25.33 0.77 -15.45
N GLY A 768 25.01 0.50 -16.69
CA GLY A 768 25.48 -0.65 -17.44
C GLY A 768 24.48 -1.80 -17.48
N THR A 769 23.38 -1.69 -16.76
CA THR A 769 22.30 -2.71 -16.75
C THR A 769 21.22 -2.46 -17.79
N GLU A 770 21.26 -1.31 -18.48
CA GLU A 770 20.27 -0.94 -19.47
C GLU A 770 20.66 -1.41 -20.89
N ASP A 771 19.66 -1.35 -21.78
CA ASP A 771 19.86 -1.47 -23.23
C ASP A 771 19.84 -0.09 -23.89
N LEU A 772 20.76 0.09 -24.84
CA LEU A 772 20.85 1.29 -25.69
C LEU A 772 20.04 1.09 -26.97
N LEU A 773 19.15 2.02 -27.26
CA LEU A 773 18.46 2.15 -28.53
C LEU A 773 19.09 3.26 -29.35
N LEU A 774 19.51 2.97 -30.56
CA LEU A 774 20.05 3.95 -31.52
C LEU A 774 19.17 4.01 -32.78
N MET A 775 18.83 5.23 -33.19
CA MET A 775 18.07 5.47 -34.41
C MET A 775 18.90 6.23 -35.43
N THR A 776 18.84 5.82 -36.69
CA THR A 776 19.50 6.51 -37.80
C THR A 776 18.54 7.40 -38.55
N GLN A 777 19.09 8.31 -39.40
CA GLN A 777 18.33 9.20 -40.28
C GLN A 777 17.44 8.41 -41.26
N SER A 778 17.90 7.26 -41.74
CA SER A 778 17.12 6.37 -42.62
C SER A 778 16.04 5.55 -41.85
N GLY A 779 15.86 5.77 -40.53
CA GLY A 779 14.85 5.10 -39.71
C GLY A 779 15.24 3.70 -39.25
N ILE A 780 16.51 3.34 -39.29
CA ILE A 780 17.02 2.07 -38.78
C ILE A 780 17.22 2.19 -37.26
N LEU A 781 16.61 1.26 -36.49
CA LEU A 781 16.76 1.17 -35.02
C LEU A 781 17.58 -0.07 -34.66
N ILE A 782 18.55 0.07 -33.73
CA ILE A 782 19.18 -1.05 -33.04
C ILE A 782 18.94 -1.00 -31.55
N ARG A 783 18.90 -2.17 -30.91
CA ARG A 783 18.96 -2.38 -29.47
C ARG A 783 20.24 -3.13 -29.13
N THR A 784 21.04 -2.65 -28.19
CA THR A 784 22.29 -3.30 -27.74
C THR A 784 22.49 -3.08 -26.25
N PRO A 785 22.90 -4.10 -25.48
CA PRO A 785 23.21 -3.92 -24.06
C PRO A 785 24.32 -2.88 -23.87
N VAL A 786 24.13 -1.98 -22.91
CA VAL A 786 25.10 -0.93 -22.60
C VAL A 786 26.42 -1.52 -22.10
N GLU A 787 26.39 -2.66 -21.41
CA GLU A 787 27.58 -3.40 -20.93
C GLU A 787 28.56 -3.74 -22.07
N ASN A 788 28.07 -3.97 -23.29
CA ASN A 788 28.87 -4.26 -24.47
C ASN A 788 29.73 -3.07 -24.94
N ILE A 789 29.46 -1.85 -24.43
CA ILE A 789 30.22 -0.66 -24.78
C ILE A 789 31.33 -0.49 -23.76
N LYS A 790 32.57 -0.49 -24.22
CA LYS A 790 33.74 -0.42 -23.36
C LYS A 790 33.77 0.88 -22.53
N GLU A 791 33.99 0.71 -21.23
CA GLU A 791 34.23 1.82 -20.31
C GLU A 791 35.70 2.25 -20.41
N THR A 792 35.96 3.55 -20.44
CA THR A 792 37.28 4.15 -20.54
C THR A 792 37.43 5.29 -19.55
N ALA A 793 38.46 5.24 -18.72
CA ALA A 793 38.77 6.30 -17.75
C ALA A 793 39.17 7.64 -18.40
N ASN A 794 39.63 7.65 -19.62
CA ASN A 794 40.02 8.89 -20.31
C ASN A 794 38.86 9.47 -21.13
N ARG A 795 38.44 10.69 -20.79
CA ARG A 795 37.36 11.42 -21.46
C ARG A 795 37.68 11.74 -22.94
N ALA A 796 38.91 12.04 -23.28
CA ALA A 796 39.31 12.46 -24.62
C ALA A 796 39.74 11.29 -25.50
N THR A 797 38.89 10.26 -25.68
CA THR A 797 39.08 9.10 -26.54
C THR A 797 38.05 8.99 -27.66
N GLN A 798 38.32 8.17 -28.68
CA GLN A 798 37.46 8.00 -29.86
C GLN A 798 36.38 6.91 -29.67
N GLY A 799 36.40 6.14 -28.58
CA GLY A 799 35.47 5.06 -28.33
C GLY A 799 35.57 3.87 -29.27
N VAL A 800 34.48 3.08 -29.32
CA VAL A 800 34.39 1.86 -30.17
C VAL A 800 33.20 1.98 -31.11
N ILE A 801 33.15 1.15 -32.16
CA ILE A 801 32.00 1.08 -33.05
C ILE A 801 30.84 0.38 -32.31
N VAL A 802 29.72 1.07 -32.15
CA VAL A 802 28.53 0.56 -31.54
C VAL A 802 27.52 0.13 -32.61
N MET A 803 27.41 0.89 -33.70
CA MET A 803 26.54 0.63 -34.85
C MET A 803 27.29 0.73 -36.16
N ARG A 804 26.98 -0.16 -37.14
CA ARG A 804 27.41 -0.04 -38.54
C ARG A 804 26.22 0.26 -39.42
N PHE A 805 26.42 1.14 -40.40
CA PHE A 805 25.39 1.52 -41.36
C PHE A 805 25.28 0.59 -42.53
N LYS A 806 24.11 0.41 -43.11
CA LYS A 806 23.87 -0.34 -44.34
C LYS A 806 24.05 0.55 -45.59
N GLU A 807 23.73 1.81 -45.45
CA GLU A 807 23.78 2.81 -46.52
C GLU A 807 24.94 3.79 -46.27
N GLU A 808 25.63 4.17 -47.35
CA GLU A 808 26.74 5.12 -47.27
C GLU A 808 26.15 6.51 -47.09
N GLY A 809 26.54 7.23 -46.01
CA GLY A 809 26.04 8.55 -45.67
C GLY A 809 24.97 8.59 -44.59
N ASP A 810 24.48 7.44 -44.13
CA ASP A 810 23.52 7.41 -43.01
C ASP A 810 24.20 7.82 -41.69
N GLN A 811 23.45 8.37 -40.77
CA GLN A 811 23.95 8.92 -39.51
C GLN A 811 23.01 8.56 -38.34
N VAL A 812 23.59 8.36 -37.16
CA VAL A 812 22.81 8.29 -35.91
C VAL A 812 22.27 9.68 -35.61
N ILE A 813 20.96 9.78 -35.35
CA ILE A 813 20.30 11.05 -35.04
C ILE A 813 19.70 11.09 -33.62
N SER A 814 19.42 9.94 -33.02
CA SER A 814 18.82 9.87 -31.68
C SER A 814 19.29 8.61 -30.92
N MET A 815 19.24 8.72 -29.57
CA MET A 815 19.55 7.63 -28.67
C MET A 815 18.60 7.60 -27.47
N ALA A 816 18.17 6.41 -27.06
CA ALA A 816 17.35 6.16 -25.87
C ALA A 816 17.90 5.00 -25.04
N LEU A 817 17.46 4.87 -23.82
CA LEU A 817 17.74 3.73 -22.93
C LEU A 817 16.45 2.97 -22.69
N ALA A 818 16.53 1.64 -22.60
CA ALA A 818 15.48 0.73 -22.18
C ALA A 818 15.99 -0.16 -21.03
N GLU A 819 15.06 -0.67 -20.25
CA GLU A 819 15.39 -1.72 -19.27
C GLU A 819 15.88 -2.97 -20.00
N HIS A 820 16.90 -3.65 -19.42
CA HIS A 820 17.38 -4.91 -19.96
C HIS A 820 16.38 -6.01 -19.60
N GLU A 821 15.82 -6.67 -20.59
CA GLU A 821 15.00 -7.88 -20.41
C GLU A 821 15.94 -9.09 -20.56
N ASP A 822 16.13 -9.84 -19.48
CA ASP A 822 16.76 -11.16 -19.53
C ASP A 822 15.88 -12.07 -20.40
N THR A 823 16.27 -12.26 -21.66
CA THR A 823 15.70 -13.30 -22.50
C THR A 823 16.25 -14.65 -22.02
N GLU A 824 15.71 -15.19 -20.93
CA GLU A 824 15.86 -16.59 -20.62
C GLU A 824 15.12 -17.42 -21.68
N ASP A 825 15.92 -18.12 -22.47
CA ASP A 825 15.62 -19.33 -23.23
C ASP A 825 14.24 -19.56 -23.86
N VAL A 826 13.99 -18.90 -24.98
CA VAL A 826 13.07 -19.45 -26.01
C VAL A 826 13.83 -20.38 -27.01
N SER A 827 15.15 -20.58 -26.84
CA SER A 827 15.96 -21.46 -27.72
C SER A 827 15.90 -22.96 -27.37
N ALA A 828 15.38 -23.32 -26.18
CA ALA A 828 15.29 -24.73 -25.78
C ALA A 828 14.00 -25.43 -26.26
N GLU A 829 12.92 -24.69 -26.56
CA GLU A 829 11.67 -25.32 -27.07
C GLU A 829 11.62 -25.46 -28.59
N ALA A 830 12.46 -24.77 -29.35
CA ALA A 830 12.50 -24.88 -30.81
C ALA A 830 13.35 -26.08 -31.30
N GLU A 831 14.27 -26.64 -30.48
CA GLU A 831 15.02 -27.83 -30.82
C GLU A 831 14.26 -29.13 -30.48
N VAL A 832 13.33 -29.11 -29.52
CA VAL A 832 12.52 -30.31 -29.17
C VAL A 832 11.37 -30.54 -30.14
N SER A 833 10.86 -29.49 -30.84
CA SER A 833 9.81 -29.64 -31.85
C SER A 833 10.31 -30.07 -33.23
N THR A 834 11.63 -30.07 -33.51
CA THR A 834 12.22 -30.53 -34.77
C THR A 834 12.62 -31.99 -34.74
N GLU A 835 12.79 -32.63 -33.58
CA GLU A 835 13.08 -34.06 -33.48
C GLU A 835 11.84 -34.97 -33.49
N ILE A 836 10.62 -34.41 -33.24
CA ILE A 836 9.36 -35.21 -33.25
C ILE A 836 8.74 -35.29 -34.66
N SER A 837 9.10 -34.45 -35.61
CA SER A 837 8.57 -34.49 -36.98
C SER A 837 9.36 -35.29 -38.01
N ALA A 838 10.44 -35.98 -37.60
CA ALA A 838 11.28 -36.80 -38.51
C ALA A 838 11.01 -38.29 -38.45
N ASN A 839 10.01 -38.77 -37.67
CA ASN A 839 9.76 -40.22 -37.51
C ASN A 839 8.37 -40.72 -37.90
N GLU A 840 7.60 -39.98 -38.70
CA GLU A 840 6.35 -40.49 -39.31
C GLU A 840 6.33 -40.25 -40.81
N GLU A 841 7.07 -41.03 -41.55
CA GLU A 841 6.77 -41.40 -42.94
C GLU A 841 7.03 -42.88 -43.20
N ASN A 842 5.93 -43.56 -43.56
CA ASN A 842 5.73 -44.84 -44.16
C ASN A 842 5.51 -46.08 -43.31
N PRO A 843 4.50 -46.92 -43.58
CA PRO A 843 4.39 -47.59 -44.85
C PRO A 843 2.98 -47.87 -45.39
N THR A 844 2.91 -47.77 -46.74
CA THR A 844 2.25 -48.63 -47.76
C THR A 844 1.14 -49.61 -47.37
N ALA A 845 0.05 -49.40 -48.04
CA ALA A 845 -0.77 -50.30 -48.90
C ALA A 845 -0.95 -51.80 -48.51
N GLU A 846 -2.18 -52.17 -48.70
CA GLU A 846 -2.80 -53.47 -49.03
C GLU A 846 -3.70 -54.09 -47.99
N THR A 847 -4.86 -54.10 -48.27
CA THR A 847 -6.09 -54.82 -48.65
C THR A 847 -7.32 -54.20 -47.98
#